data_913b921d53ea58f2dfcc33ba48de72c3
#
_entry.id   913b921d53ea58f2dfcc33ba48de72c3
#
_cell.length_a   1.000
_cell.length_b   1.000
_cell.length_c   1.000
_cell.angle_alpha   90.00
_cell.angle_beta   90.00
_cell.angle_gamma   90.00
#
_symmetry.space_group_name_H-M   'P 1'
#
loop_
_entity.id
_entity.type
_entity.pdbx_description
1 polymer ?
#
loop_
_entity_poly.entity_id
_entity_poly.type
_entity_poly.pdbx_seq_one_letter_code
_entity_poly.pdbx_strand_id
1 'polypeptide(L)'
;MAQNNFDKAEFQKKVKNNVKRLYRKTIEEATEQQRFQAVSYAIKDEIIDKWLATQEQYKKDDPKTVYYMSMEFLMGRALGNNLINLTSYKEVREALDEMGINLNAIEDEEPDAALGNGGLGRLAACFLDSLASLGYAAYGCGIRYRYGMFKQKIKDGYQVETPDNWLKDGNPFEVRRDEYAKEVRFGGNIRVEKDEKTGRYNYIQENYESVLAVPYDMPIVGYNNNIVNTLRIWDAKAITEFQLDHFDRGEYQKAIEQENLAKTIVEVLYPNDNHYAGKELRLKQQYFFISASLQELIAKYKRDHDDITKLHEKVTIQMNDTHPTVSVAELMRLLMDEEGLEWDEAWEVTTKTCAYTNHTIMSEALEKWPIDLFKRLLPRVYQIVEEIDRRFVAAIKEKYPNNEEKVRKMAILYDGQVKMAHLAIAAGYSVNGVAALHTEILKKQELRDFYEMMPEKFNNKTNGITQRRFLLHGNPLLADWVTEHIGDGWITDLSQMAKLKPLADDEKARKEFMEIKYQNKVRLAEYILKHNGVELDPNSIFDVQVKRLHEYKRQFLNILHVMYLYNQIKDHPEMSFYPRTFIFGAKAAAGYRRAKQTIKLINSVADVINNDASINGKIKVVFIEDYRVSNAELIFAAADVSEQISTASKEASGTGNMKFMLNGAPTLGTMDGANVEIVKEVGAENAFIFGLSSDEVINYENNGGYNPIDIYFNDWDLKRVVDQLVDGTYANGDRELYRDLYNSLLNTYSSSRADTYFILKDFRSYAEAQKRVEEAYRDQDKWSRMALLQTASCGKFTSDRTIQEYVDDIWKLDKVTVEM
;
A
#
# COMPACT_ATOMS: atom_id res chain seq x y z
N MET A 1 -3.93 12.34 -31.83
CA MET A 1 -3.29 11.03 -31.63
C MET A 1 -1.85 11.17 -32.12
N ALA A 2 -0.89 11.23 -31.21
CA ALA A 2 0.51 11.13 -31.60
C ALA A 2 0.73 9.73 -32.16
N GLN A 3 1.08 9.63 -33.46
CA GLN A 3 1.51 8.36 -34.01
C GLN A 3 2.78 7.94 -33.26
N ASN A 4 2.69 6.82 -32.57
CA ASN A 4 3.86 6.21 -31.94
C ASN A 4 4.79 5.75 -33.08
N ASN A 5 5.87 6.49 -33.32
CA ASN A 5 6.89 6.18 -34.34
C ASN A 5 7.84 5.08 -33.79
N PHE A 6 7.29 3.95 -33.36
CA PHE A 6 8.11 2.85 -32.89
C PHE A 6 8.92 2.23 -34.06
N ASP A 7 10.23 2.39 -34.01
CA ASP A 7 11.13 1.76 -34.99
C ASP A 7 11.52 0.34 -34.51
N LYS A 8 10.79 -0.65 -35.06
CA LYS A 8 10.99 -2.07 -34.74
C LYS A 8 12.43 -2.53 -34.97
N ALA A 9 13.02 -2.16 -36.10
CA ALA A 9 14.36 -2.60 -36.50
C ALA A 9 15.43 -2.01 -35.57
N GLU A 10 15.31 -0.74 -35.22
CA GLU A 10 16.23 -0.10 -34.29
C GLU A 10 16.07 -0.69 -32.86
N PHE A 11 14.85 -0.95 -32.41
CA PHE A 11 14.60 -1.61 -31.14
C PHE A 11 15.24 -3.00 -31.08
N GLN A 12 15.02 -3.85 -32.09
CA GLN A 12 15.63 -5.19 -32.17
C GLN A 12 17.16 -5.12 -32.15
N LYS A 13 17.74 -4.17 -32.86
CA LYS A 13 19.19 -3.91 -32.87
C LYS A 13 19.69 -3.50 -31.46
N LYS A 14 18.98 -2.59 -30.77
CA LYS A 14 19.34 -2.20 -29.40
C LYS A 14 19.32 -3.37 -28.44
N VAL A 15 18.30 -4.22 -28.49
CA VAL A 15 18.21 -5.44 -27.66
C VAL A 15 19.40 -6.36 -27.88
N LYS A 16 19.73 -6.66 -29.14
CA LYS A 16 20.91 -7.50 -29.49
C LYS A 16 22.20 -6.87 -29.00
N ASN A 17 22.38 -5.57 -29.19
CA ASN A 17 23.57 -4.85 -28.73
C ASN A 17 23.68 -4.86 -27.20
N ASN A 18 22.59 -4.73 -26.49
CA ASN A 18 22.56 -4.78 -25.02
C ASN A 18 22.99 -6.16 -24.51
N VAL A 19 22.47 -7.25 -25.08
CA VAL A 19 22.92 -8.61 -24.74
C VAL A 19 24.42 -8.77 -24.96
N LYS A 20 24.90 -8.33 -26.11
CA LYS A 20 26.32 -8.41 -26.47
C LYS A 20 27.21 -7.64 -25.48
N ARG A 21 26.83 -6.41 -25.14
CA ARG A 21 27.62 -5.51 -24.27
C ARG A 21 27.59 -5.93 -22.81
N LEU A 22 26.40 -6.29 -22.29
CA LEU A 22 26.23 -6.63 -20.89
C LEU A 22 26.75 -8.02 -20.55
N TYR A 23 26.61 -9.00 -21.49
CA TYR A 23 26.82 -10.41 -21.17
C TYR A 23 27.82 -11.11 -22.08
N ARG A 24 28.34 -10.45 -23.10
CA ARG A 24 29.25 -11.05 -24.08
C ARG A 24 28.66 -12.33 -24.70
N LYS A 25 27.35 -12.26 -25.06
CA LYS A 25 26.59 -13.37 -25.66
C LYS A 25 25.82 -12.89 -26.89
N THR A 26 25.38 -13.85 -27.70
CA THR A 26 24.36 -13.62 -28.70
C THR A 26 22.96 -13.67 -28.05
N ILE A 27 21.94 -13.24 -28.78
CA ILE A 27 20.58 -13.26 -28.25
C ILE A 27 20.05 -14.68 -28.00
N GLU A 28 20.49 -15.63 -28.81
CA GLU A 28 20.14 -17.04 -28.69
C GLU A 28 20.77 -17.70 -27.46
N GLU A 29 21.99 -17.29 -27.09
CA GLU A 29 22.71 -17.78 -25.92
C GLU A 29 22.28 -17.15 -24.60
N ALA A 30 21.54 -16.05 -24.67
CA ALA A 30 21.10 -15.31 -23.49
C ALA A 30 20.01 -16.07 -22.74
N THR A 31 20.06 -16.01 -21.40
CA THR A 31 18.96 -16.49 -20.54
C THR A 31 17.78 -15.54 -20.60
N GLU A 32 16.60 -15.98 -20.19
CA GLU A 32 15.41 -15.13 -20.13
C GLU A 32 15.65 -13.88 -19.25
N GLN A 33 16.33 -14.05 -18.13
CA GLN A 33 16.70 -12.92 -17.26
C GLN A 33 17.63 -11.92 -17.97
N GLN A 34 18.60 -12.39 -18.74
CA GLN A 34 19.49 -11.53 -19.52
C GLN A 34 18.75 -10.82 -20.65
N ARG A 35 17.79 -11.50 -21.27
CA ARG A 35 16.89 -10.91 -22.29
C ARG A 35 16.00 -9.83 -21.67
N PHE A 36 15.45 -10.10 -20.47
CA PHE A 36 14.70 -9.10 -19.70
C PHE A 36 15.53 -7.82 -19.47
N GLN A 37 16.76 -7.96 -19.00
CA GLN A 37 17.64 -6.81 -18.77
C GLN A 37 17.92 -6.05 -20.09
N ALA A 38 18.22 -6.76 -21.15
CA ALA A 38 18.53 -6.15 -22.45
C ALA A 38 17.34 -5.38 -23.04
N VAL A 39 16.13 -5.94 -22.95
CA VAL A 39 14.88 -5.30 -23.38
C VAL A 39 14.61 -4.08 -22.53
N SER A 40 14.73 -4.20 -21.21
CA SER A 40 14.49 -3.09 -20.28
C SER A 40 15.41 -1.89 -20.54
N TYR A 41 16.69 -2.13 -20.80
CA TYR A 41 17.63 -1.07 -21.19
C TYR A 41 17.28 -0.42 -22.53
N ALA A 42 16.79 -1.20 -23.50
CA ALA A 42 16.34 -0.64 -24.78
C ALA A 42 15.14 0.29 -24.63
N ILE A 43 14.18 -0.09 -23.77
CA ILE A 43 13.01 0.73 -23.44
C ILE A 43 13.41 1.96 -22.60
N LYS A 44 14.38 1.81 -21.69
CA LYS A 44 14.89 2.91 -20.90
C LYS A 44 15.41 4.06 -21.75
N ASP A 45 16.02 3.79 -22.89
CA ASP A 45 16.50 4.85 -23.80
C ASP A 45 15.36 5.80 -24.20
N GLU A 46 14.22 5.25 -24.60
CA GLU A 46 13.02 6.05 -24.92
C GLU A 46 12.48 6.80 -23.70
N ILE A 47 12.46 6.15 -22.55
CA ILE A 47 12.02 6.77 -21.30
C ILE A 47 12.93 7.95 -20.93
N ILE A 48 14.24 7.82 -21.07
CA ILE A 48 15.20 8.88 -20.74
C ILE A 48 14.96 10.12 -21.61
N ASP A 49 14.71 9.97 -22.90
CA ASP A 49 14.42 11.10 -23.79
C ASP A 49 13.18 11.88 -23.33
N LYS A 50 12.11 11.15 -23.00
CA LYS A 50 10.87 11.75 -22.45
C LYS A 50 11.10 12.36 -21.06
N TRP A 51 11.92 11.75 -20.24
CA TRP A 51 12.24 12.24 -18.89
C TRP A 51 13.01 13.57 -18.95
N LEU A 52 13.99 13.66 -19.85
CA LEU A 52 14.74 14.90 -20.09
C LEU A 52 13.82 16.00 -20.64
N ALA A 53 12.97 15.68 -21.61
CA ALA A 53 12.00 16.62 -22.16
C ALA A 53 11.02 17.13 -21.08
N THR A 54 10.57 16.24 -20.20
CA THR A 54 9.72 16.60 -19.05
C THR A 54 10.44 17.57 -18.11
N GLN A 55 11.70 17.30 -17.77
CA GLN A 55 12.48 18.17 -16.88
C GLN A 55 12.71 19.54 -17.49
N GLU A 56 13.00 19.60 -18.79
CA GLU A 56 13.16 20.86 -19.53
C GLU A 56 11.86 21.68 -19.52
N GLN A 57 10.72 21.01 -19.77
CA GLN A 57 9.43 21.67 -19.75
C GLN A 57 9.07 22.17 -18.34
N TYR A 58 9.34 21.39 -17.30
CA TYR A 58 9.11 21.82 -15.91
C TYR A 58 9.98 23.02 -15.54
N LYS A 59 11.22 23.09 -16.03
CA LYS A 59 12.07 24.24 -15.82
C LYS A 59 11.53 25.50 -16.52
N LYS A 60 10.96 25.33 -17.71
CA LYS A 60 10.38 26.44 -18.50
C LYS A 60 9.10 26.96 -17.89
N ASP A 61 8.18 26.06 -17.50
CA ASP A 61 6.86 26.42 -17.02
C ASP A 61 6.84 26.75 -15.51
N ASP A 62 7.85 26.32 -14.78
CA ASP A 62 7.98 26.47 -13.32
C ASP A 62 6.70 26.11 -12.54
N PRO A 63 6.13 24.91 -12.76
CA PRO A 63 4.89 24.52 -12.10
C PRO A 63 5.09 24.21 -10.62
N LYS A 64 4.05 24.41 -9.83
CA LYS A 64 4.02 23.91 -8.46
C LYS A 64 4.15 22.39 -8.50
N THR A 65 5.01 21.85 -7.63
CA THR A 65 5.34 20.41 -7.57
C THR A 65 4.89 19.81 -6.25
N VAL A 66 4.22 18.66 -6.31
CA VAL A 66 3.93 17.86 -5.12
C VAL A 66 5.05 16.87 -4.84
N TYR A 67 5.47 16.81 -3.60
CA TYR A 67 6.39 15.82 -3.06
C TYR A 67 5.59 14.85 -2.19
N TYR A 68 5.37 13.66 -2.72
CA TYR A 68 4.61 12.62 -2.04
C TYR A 68 5.54 11.78 -1.17
N MET A 69 5.51 12.03 0.14
CA MET A 69 6.38 11.38 1.12
C MET A 69 5.73 10.11 1.63
N SER A 70 6.34 8.97 1.38
CA SER A 70 5.81 7.70 1.85
C SER A 70 6.92 6.75 2.29
N MET A 71 6.65 6.02 3.37
CA MET A 71 7.53 4.96 3.86
C MET A 71 7.60 3.79 2.88
N GLU A 72 6.59 3.62 2.05
CA GLU A 72 6.49 2.52 1.11
C GLU A 72 5.89 2.94 -0.24
N PHE A 73 6.39 2.30 -1.30
CA PHE A 73 5.86 2.40 -2.67
C PHE A 73 5.79 1.00 -3.27
N LEU A 74 4.60 0.41 -3.28
CA LEU A 74 4.38 -0.94 -3.79
C LEU A 74 4.21 -0.91 -5.33
N MET A 75 5.33 -0.73 -6.03
CA MET A 75 5.36 -0.50 -7.47
C MET A 75 5.00 -1.73 -8.30
N GLY A 76 5.38 -2.92 -7.85
CA GLY A 76 5.30 -4.11 -8.67
C GLY A 76 6.36 -4.14 -9.77
N ARG A 77 6.11 -4.93 -10.83
CA ARG A 77 6.96 -5.00 -12.01
C ARG A 77 6.80 -3.77 -12.89
N ALA A 78 7.90 -3.30 -13.47
CA ALA A 78 7.96 -2.03 -14.21
C ALA A 78 7.84 -2.19 -15.73
N LEU A 79 8.44 -3.23 -16.33
CA LEU A 79 8.56 -3.33 -17.80
C LEU A 79 7.19 -3.26 -18.50
N GLY A 80 6.26 -4.13 -18.16
CA GLY A 80 4.95 -4.19 -18.79
C GLY A 80 4.14 -2.91 -18.60
N ASN A 81 4.17 -2.35 -17.40
CA ASN A 81 3.48 -1.09 -17.10
C ASN A 81 4.07 0.09 -17.88
N ASN A 82 5.38 0.16 -18.00
CA ASN A 82 6.05 1.19 -18.81
C ASN A 82 5.67 1.05 -20.28
N LEU A 83 5.66 -0.16 -20.82
CA LEU A 83 5.26 -0.42 -22.21
C LEU A 83 3.81 0.00 -22.49
N ILE A 84 2.91 -0.24 -21.56
CA ILE A 84 1.52 0.18 -21.64
C ILE A 84 1.40 1.70 -21.66
N ASN A 85 2.06 2.38 -20.73
CA ASN A 85 1.98 3.83 -20.62
C ASN A 85 2.71 4.55 -21.78
N LEU A 86 3.74 3.94 -22.35
CA LEU A 86 4.36 4.38 -23.61
C LEU A 86 3.51 4.08 -24.85
N THR A 87 2.44 3.30 -24.71
CA THR A 87 1.59 2.81 -25.82
C THR A 87 2.35 1.97 -26.86
N SER A 88 3.36 1.23 -26.44
CA SER A 88 4.24 0.43 -27.30
C SER A 88 4.24 -1.08 -26.96
N TYR A 89 3.34 -1.51 -26.08
CA TYR A 89 3.30 -2.91 -25.63
C TYR A 89 3.13 -3.91 -26.79
N LYS A 90 2.21 -3.63 -27.71
CA LYS A 90 1.90 -4.50 -28.83
C LYS A 90 3.06 -4.56 -29.82
N GLU A 91 3.61 -3.41 -30.17
CA GLU A 91 4.72 -3.28 -31.11
C GLU A 91 6.01 -3.95 -30.58
N VAL A 92 6.28 -3.79 -29.29
CA VAL A 92 7.43 -4.46 -28.64
C VAL A 92 7.22 -5.96 -28.61
N ARG A 93 6.02 -6.44 -28.30
CA ARG A 93 5.71 -7.87 -28.32
C ARG A 93 5.93 -8.48 -29.71
N GLU A 94 5.41 -7.83 -30.75
CA GLU A 94 5.63 -8.29 -32.13
C GLU A 94 7.10 -8.29 -32.53
N ALA A 95 7.86 -7.26 -32.14
CA ALA A 95 9.30 -7.19 -32.40
C ALA A 95 10.09 -8.32 -31.71
N LEU A 96 9.70 -8.66 -30.48
CA LEU A 96 10.33 -9.75 -29.73
C LEU A 96 9.93 -11.13 -30.26
N ASP A 97 8.66 -11.32 -30.66
CA ASP A 97 8.19 -12.56 -31.26
C ASP A 97 8.98 -12.90 -32.53
N GLU A 98 9.27 -11.90 -33.37
CA GLU A 98 10.14 -12.07 -34.56
C GLU A 98 11.58 -12.48 -34.22
N MET A 99 12.04 -12.15 -33.00
CA MET A 99 13.34 -12.57 -32.48
C MET A 99 13.30 -13.92 -31.75
N GLY A 100 12.11 -14.57 -31.68
CA GLY A 100 11.90 -15.77 -30.90
C GLY A 100 11.88 -15.57 -29.39
N ILE A 101 11.57 -14.37 -28.93
CA ILE A 101 11.49 -14.02 -27.50
C ILE A 101 10.03 -13.80 -27.12
N ASN A 102 9.58 -14.52 -26.09
CA ASN A 102 8.25 -14.34 -25.52
C ASN A 102 8.26 -13.22 -24.46
N LEU A 103 7.53 -12.14 -24.70
CA LEU A 103 7.47 -11.01 -23.78
C LEU A 103 6.97 -11.40 -22.38
N ASN A 104 5.95 -12.24 -22.29
CA ASN A 104 5.42 -12.69 -20.99
C ASN A 104 6.48 -13.48 -20.19
N ALA A 105 7.26 -14.32 -20.88
CA ALA A 105 8.33 -15.09 -20.24
C ALA A 105 9.40 -14.18 -19.63
N ILE A 106 9.78 -13.12 -20.33
CA ILE A 106 10.77 -12.16 -19.80
C ILE A 106 10.17 -11.23 -18.72
N GLU A 107 8.89 -10.88 -18.81
CA GLU A 107 8.22 -10.16 -17.74
C GLU A 107 8.20 -10.95 -16.43
N ASP A 108 8.08 -12.30 -16.51
CA ASP A 108 8.10 -13.19 -15.34
C ASP A 108 9.49 -13.25 -14.66
N GLU A 109 10.55 -12.87 -15.36
CA GLU A 109 11.89 -12.77 -14.78
C GLU A 109 12.11 -11.49 -13.95
N GLU A 110 11.25 -10.47 -14.13
CA GLU A 110 11.34 -9.25 -13.34
C GLU A 110 10.82 -9.49 -11.92
N PRO A 111 11.65 -9.27 -10.88
CA PRO A 111 11.15 -9.28 -9.51
C PRO A 111 10.25 -8.07 -9.25
N ASP A 112 9.22 -8.25 -8.43
CA ASP A 112 8.49 -7.12 -7.89
C ASP A 112 9.47 -6.25 -7.07
N ALA A 113 9.43 -4.94 -7.24
CA ALA A 113 10.22 -4.05 -6.40
C ALA A 113 9.73 -4.14 -4.94
N ALA A 114 10.60 -4.58 -4.04
CA ALA A 114 10.25 -4.84 -2.64
C ALA A 114 10.22 -3.55 -1.79
N LEU A 115 9.61 -2.48 -2.34
CA LEU A 115 9.55 -1.15 -1.75
C LEU A 115 8.25 -0.88 -0.98
N GLY A 116 7.38 -1.86 -0.85
CA GLY A 116 6.10 -1.71 -0.18
C GLY A 116 5.53 -3.03 0.33
N ASN A 117 4.48 -2.93 1.13
CA ASN A 117 3.87 -4.06 1.81
C ASN A 117 2.39 -4.24 1.45
N GLY A 118 1.60 -3.18 1.49
CA GLY A 118 0.14 -3.30 1.40
C GLY A 118 -0.54 -2.09 0.76
N GLY A 119 -1.76 -1.80 1.24
CA GLY A 119 -2.64 -0.79 0.68
C GLY A 119 -2.06 0.61 0.61
N LEU A 120 -1.37 1.04 1.65
CA LEU A 120 -0.72 2.36 1.71
C LEU A 120 0.35 2.52 0.62
N GLY A 121 1.20 1.51 0.46
CA GLY A 121 2.26 1.52 -0.56
C GLY A 121 1.72 1.40 -1.98
N ARG A 122 0.68 0.60 -2.19
CA ARG A 122 0.06 0.49 -3.52
C ARG A 122 -0.69 1.76 -3.90
N LEU A 123 -1.35 2.40 -2.93
CA LEU A 123 -1.98 3.70 -3.15
C LEU A 123 -0.97 4.74 -3.63
N ALA A 124 0.19 4.82 -2.94
CA ALA A 124 1.28 5.71 -3.34
C ALA A 124 1.72 5.46 -4.79
N ALA A 125 1.86 4.20 -5.19
CA ALA A 125 2.21 3.82 -6.56
C ALA A 125 1.12 4.21 -7.58
N CYS A 126 -0.15 3.99 -7.27
CA CYS A 126 -1.27 4.42 -8.12
C CYS A 126 -1.32 5.95 -8.26
N PHE A 127 -1.05 6.68 -7.19
CA PHE A 127 -1.04 8.14 -7.22
C PHE A 127 0.07 8.70 -8.10
N LEU A 128 1.26 8.09 -8.07
CA LEU A 128 2.35 8.48 -8.98
C LEU A 128 1.97 8.26 -10.45
N ASP A 129 1.38 7.12 -10.77
CA ASP A 129 0.87 6.83 -12.12
C ASP A 129 -0.16 7.88 -12.56
N SER A 130 -1.11 8.20 -11.70
CA SER A 130 -2.15 9.19 -12.00
C SER A 130 -1.62 10.61 -12.13
N LEU A 131 -0.68 11.03 -11.28
CA LEU A 131 -0.04 12.34 -11.37
C LEU A 131 0.67 12.52 -12.72
N ALA A 132 1.45 11.53 -13.13
CA ALA A 132 2.12 11.55 -14.43
C ALA A 132 1.12 11.51 -15.59
N SER A 133 0.10 10.65 -15.53
CA SER A 133 -0.90 10.49 -16.60
C SER A 133 -1.81 11.72 -16.76
N LEU A 134 -2.06 12.45 -15.67
CA LEU A 134 -2.85 13.68 -15.69
C LEU A 134 -2.03 14.94 -16.03
N GLY A 135 -0.72 14.84 -16.07
CA GLY A 135 0.15 15.96 -16.42
C GLY A 135 0.54 16.87 -15.26
N TYR A 136 0.68 16.36 -14.06
CA TYR A 136 1.10 17.14 -12.90
C TYR A 136 2.53 16.81 -12.47
N ALA A 137 3.29 17.86 -12.17
CA ALA A 137 4.67 17.73 -11.68
C ALA A 137 4.69 17.12 -10.27
N ALA A 138 5.38 16.00 -10.11
CA ALA A 138 5.43 15.27 -8.86
C ALA A 138 6.73 14.50 -8.65
N TYR A 139 7.12 14.39 -7.38
CA TYR A 139 8.13 13.45 -6.90
C TYR A 139 7.51 12.50 -5.90
N GLY A 140 7.77 11.19 -6.02
CA GLY A 140 7.66 10.28 -4.90
C GLY A 140 9.00 10.29 -4.14
N CYS A 141 8.96 10.28 -2.81
CA CYS A 141 10.15 10.26 -1.96
C CYS A 141 10.04 9.14 -0.93
N GLY A 142 11.02 8.24 -0.93
CA GLY A 142 11.04 7.09 -0.03
C GLY A 142 12.45 6.52 0.16
N ILE A 143 12.52 5.29 0.62
CA ILE A 143 13.76 4.57 0.89
C ILE A 143 13.97 3.47 -0.16
N ARG A 144 15.21 3.34 -0.65
CA ARG A 144 15.63 2.23 -1.50
C ARG A 144 16.00 1.03 -0.61
N TYR A 145 14.98 0.29 -0.18
CA TYR A 145 15.21 -0.90 0.61
C TYR A 145 15.95 -1.96 -0.18
N ARG A 146 16.95 -2.58 0.44
CA ARG A 146 17.71 -3.67 -0.18
C ARG A 146 16.90 -4.96 -0.26
N TYR A 147 16.19 -5.28 0.82
CA TYR A 147 15.33 -6.46 0.93
C TYR A 147 13.86 -6.11 1.06
N GLY A 148 13.55 -4.88 1.49
CA GLY A 148 12.21 -4.36 1.62
C GLY A 148 11.32 -5.20 2.52
N MET A 149 10.13 -5.56 2.01
CA MET A 149 9.25 -6.50 2.67
C MET A 149 9.73 -7.93 2.41
N PHE A 150 9.70 -8.76 3.43
CA PHE A 150 10.15 -10.15 3.34
C PHE A 150 9.41 -10.93 2.24
N LYS A 151 10.10 -11.92 1.66
CA LYS A 151 9.50 -12.95 0.83
C LYS A 151 8.89 -14.01 1.76
N GLN A 152 7.61 -14.29 1.57
CA GLN A 152 6.91 -15.29 2.39
C GLN A 152 7.12 -16.68 1.82
N LYS A 153 7.57 -17.59 2.68
CA LYS A 153 7.54 -19.04 2.46
C LYS A 153 6.53 -19.68 3.40
N ILE A 154 5.86 -20.71 2.93
CA ILE A 154 5.01 -21.55 3.77
C ILE A 154 5.71 -22.89 3.97
N LYS A 155 6.09 -23.18 5.22
CA LYS A 155 6.71 -24.43 5.61
C LYS A 155 5.88 -25.09 6.70
N ASP A 156 5.43 -26.32 6.43
CA ASP A 156 4.54 -27.06 7.33
C ASP A 156 3.29 -26.24 7.75
N GLY A 157 2.78 -25.44 6.84
CA GLY A 157 1.65 -24.53 7.05
C GLY A 157 1.97 -23.22 7.76
N TYR A 158 3.19 -23.02 8.24
CA TYR A 158 3.63 -21.80 8.91
C TYR A 158 4.23 -20.79 7.93
N GLN A 159 3.96 -19.51 8.18
CA GLN A 159 4.71 -18.45 7.51
C GLN A 159 6.16 -18.43 8.00
N VAL A 160 7.08 -18.44 7.05
CA VAL A 160 8.51 -18.22 7.28
C VAL A 160 8.93 -17.01 6.47
N GLU A 161 9.56 -16.04 7.10
CA GLU A 161 10.07 -14.84 6.46
C GLU A 161 11.48 -15.11 5.94
N THR A 162 11.70 -14.78 4.65
CA THR A 162 13.01 -14.85 4.00
C THR A 162 13.33 -13.52 3.35
N PRO A 163 14.62 -13.15 3.19
CA PRO A 163 14.97 -11.93 2.50
C PRO A 163 14.51 -11.95 1.03
N ASP A 164 13.89 -10.86 0.59
CA ASP A 164 13.57 -10.66 -0.84
C ASP A 164 14.71 -9.90 -1.51
N ASN A 165 15.66 -10.61 -2.09
CA ASN A 165 16.81 -10.02 -2.77
C ASN A 165 16.45 -9.54 -4.17
N TRP A 166 15.51 -8.60 -4.27
CA TRP A 166 15.00 -8.09 -5.54
C TRP A 166 16.03 -7.32 -6.37
N LEU A 167 17.09 -6.82 -5.73
CA LEU A 167 18.21 -6.10 -6.38
C LEU A 167 19.39 -7.00 -6.77
N LYS A 168 19.24 -8.31 -6.66
CA LYS A 168 20.32 -9.26 -6.96
C LYS A 168 20.96 -9.03 -8.33
N ASP A 169 20.15 -8.80 -9.34
CA ASP A 169 20.60 -8.58 -10.72
C ASP A 169 20.56 -7.10 -11.13
N GLY A 170 20.41 -6.20 -10.14
CA GLY A 170 20.24 -4.77 -10.36
C GLY A 170 18.83 -4.38 -10.78
N ASN A 171 18.57 -3.07 -10.88
CA ASN A 171 17.32 -2.52 -11.39
C ASN A 171 17.63 -1.73 -12.66
N PRO A 172 17.23 -2.21 -13.86
CA PRO A 172 17.61 -1.57 -15.12
C PRO A 172 17.01 -0.17 -15.29
N PHE A 173 15.90 0.12 -14.62
CA PHE A 173 15.18 1.41 -14.76
C PHE A 173 15.69 2.52 -13.84
N GLU A 174 16.45 2.21 -12.79
CA GLU A 174 16.93 3.24 -11.86
C GLU A 174 18.16 3.99 -12.41
N VAL A 175 18.30 5.24 -11.97
CA VAL A 175 19.48 6.09 -12.25
C VAL A 175 20.01 6.61 -10.91
N ARG A 176 21.26 6.28 -10.59
CA ARG A 176 21.94 6.79 -9.39
C ARG A 176 22.35 8.25 -9.61
N ARG A 177 22.12 9.10 -8.60
CA ARG A 177 22.33 10.54 -8.68
C ARG A 177 23.26 11.02 -7.55
N ASP A 178 24.54 10.68 -7.62
CA ASP A 178 25.54 11.06 -6.60
C ASP A 178 25.64 12.57 -6.39
N GLU A 179 25.37 13.37 -7.42
CA GLU A 179 25.41 14.82 -7.38
C GLU A 179 24.38 15.45 -6.45
N TYR A 180 23.37 14.69 -6.04
CA TYR A 180 22.32 15.12 -5.10
C TYR A 180 22.44 14.44 -3.73
N ALA A 181 23.55 13.78 -3.45
CA ALA A 181 23.79 13.15 -2.15
C ALA A 181 23.72 14.18 -1.01
N LYS A 182 23.20 13.76 0.14
CA LYS A 182 23.00 14.60 1.33
C LYS A 182 23.49 13.89 2.58
N GLU A 183 24.09 14.66 3.48
CA GLU A 183 24.43 14.19 4.82
C GLU A 183 23.19 14.22 5.72
N VAL A 184 22.95 13.14 6.45
CA VAL A 184 21.90 13.06 7.47
C VAL A 184 22.54 12.71 8.81
N ARG A 185 22.22 13.48 9.86
CA ARG A 185 22.86 13.41 11.19
C ARG A 185 21.89 12.84 12.22
N PHE A 186 22.42 12.02 13.12
CA PHE A 186 21.69 11.42 14.22
C PHE A 186 22.44 11.60 15.53
N GLY A 187 21.69 11.83 16.62
CA GLY A 187 22.24 11.85 17.96
C GLY A 187 23.10 13.06 18.29
N GLY A 188 23.99 12.89 19.21
CA GLY A 188 24.82 13.96 19.70
C GLY A 188 24.10 14.93 20.64
N ASN A 189 24.62 16.16 20.72
CA ASN A 189 24.08 17.24 21.55
C ASN A 189 24.03 18.53 20.76
N ILE A 190 23.20 19.46 21.20
CA ILE A 190 23.07 20.78 20.59
C ILE A 190 23.75 21.81 21.46
N ARG A 191 24.78 22.50 20.90
CA ARG A 191 25.40 23.66 21.49
C ARG A 191 24.77 24.92 20.89
N VAL A 192 24.37 25.83 21.76
CA VAL A 192 23.75 27.10 21.34
C VAL A 192 24.78 28.24 21.49
N GLU A 193 25.01 28.95 20.41
CA GLU A 193 25.86 30.13 20.38
C GLU A 193 25.06 31.34 19.93
N LYS A 194 25.27 32.47 20.65
CA LYS A 194 24.71 33.74 20.22
C LYS A 194 25.71 34.44 19.30
N ASP A 195 25.29 34.74 18.09
CA ASP A 195 26.06 35.62 17.20
C ASP A 195 25.93 37.08 17.69
N GLU A 196 27.00 37.64 18.18
CA GLU A 196 27.00 39.00 18.74
C GLU A 196 26.76 40.11 17.70
N LYS A 197 26.97 39.82 16.40
CA LYS A 197 26.76 40.79 15.33
C LYS A 197 25.29 40.86 14.91
N THR A 198 24.65 39.72 14.83
CA THR A 198 23.24 39.60 14.36
C THR A 198 22.24 39.49 15.51
N GLY A 199 22.72 39.14 16.72
CA GLY A 199 21.87 38.81 17.87
C GLY A 199 21.16 37.49 17.78
N ARG A 200 21.38 36.71 16.72
CA ARG A 200 20.78 35.40 16.48
C ARG A 200 21.43 34.28 17.25
N TYR A 201 20.66 33.24 17.53
CA TYR A 201 21.14 31.98 18.10
C TYR A 201 21.43 30.97 17.01
N ASN A 202 22.64 30.42 17.01
CA ASN A 202 23.08 29.34 16.17
C ASN A 202 23.01 28.03 16.95
N TYR A 203 22.38 27.03 16.36
CA TYR A 203 22.21 25.69 16.94
C TYR A 203 23.17 24.74 16.25
N ILE A 204 24.20 24.30 16.95
CA ILE A 204 25.29 23.50 16.41
C ILE A 204 25.21 22.11 16.99
N GLN A 205 25.01 21.12 16.11
CA GLN A 205 25.00 19.71 16.50
C GLN A 205 26.45 19.22 16.61
N GLU A 206 26.78 18.62 17.74
CA GLU A 206 28.09 18.07 18.06
C GLU A 206 27.98 16.59 18.47
N ASN A 207 29.08 15.82 18.30
CA ASN A 207 29.17 14.41 18.68
C ASN A 207 28.09 13.52 18.05
N TYR A 208 27.68 13.86 16.83
CA TYR A 208 26.65 13.12 16.06
C TYR A 208 27.28 12.00 15.25
N GLU A 209 26.43 11.02 14.91
CA GLU A 209 26.67 10.08 13.82
C GLU A 209 26.08 10.65 12.55
N SER A 210 26.69 10.37 11.40
CA SER A 210 26.11 10.77 10.12
C SER A 210 26.25 9.69 9.06
N VAL A 211 25.31 9.73 8.11
CA VAL A 211 25.29 8.87 6.93
C VAL A 211 25.14 9.73 5.69
N LEU A 212 25.64 9.23 4.58
CA LEU A 212 25.41 9.84 3.26
C LEU A 212 24.20 9.21 2.61
N ALA A 213 23.17 10.01 2.39
CA ALA A 213 22.00 9.61 1.62
C ALA A 213 22.26 9.85 0.13
N VAL A 214 22.18 8.80 -0.68
CA VAL A 214 22.41 8.84 -2.12
C VAL A 214 21.11 8.48 -2.85
N PRO A 215 20.55 9.39 -3.68
CA PRO A 215 19.28 9.12 -4.34
C PRO A 215 19.47 8.28 -5.60
N TYR A 216 18.48 7.43 -5.81
CA TYR A 216 18.25 6.67 -7.05
C TYR A 216 16.90 7.09 -7.60
N ASP A 217 16.88 7.53 -8.85
CA ASP A 217 15.67 7.98 -9.52
C ASP A 217 15.08 6.86 -10.38
N MET A 218 13.80 6.56 -10.17
CA MET A 218 13.02 5.65 -10.99
C MET A 218 12.00 6.44 -11.82
N PRO A 219 11.83 6.13 -13.11
CA PRO A 219 10.89 6.83 -13.95
C PRO A 219 9.44 6.43 -13.65
N ILE A 220 8.57 7.40 -13.64
CA ILE A 220 7.11 7.21 -13.56
C ILE A 220 6.52 7.73 -14.87
N VAL A 221 6.24 6.81 -15.76
CA VAL A 221 5.78 7.13 -17.12
C VAL A 221 4.29 7.42 -17.12
N GLY A 222 3.90 8.59 -17.63
CA GLY A 222 2.50 8.93 -17.85
C GLY A 222 1.93 8.25 -19.09
N TYR A 223 0.62 7.99 -19.08
CA TYR A 223 -0.04 7.32 -20.19
C TYR A 223 -0.17 8.23 -21.40
N ASN A 224 0.53 7.89 -22.47
CA ASN A 224 0.44 8.53 -23.81
C ASN A 224 0.54 10.07 -23.81
N ASN A 225 1.38 10.64 -22.98
CA ASN A 225 1.46 12.11 -22.83
C ASN A 225 2.90 12.67 -22.76
N ASN A 226 3.92 11.86 -23.02
CA ASN A 226 5.34 12.20 -22.97
C ASN A 226 5.86 12.64 -21.60
N ILE A 227 5.06 12.57 -20.55
CA ILE A 227 5.48 12.95 -19.20
C ILE A 227 6.12 11.76 -18.50
N VAL A 228 7.27 12.01 -17.89
CA VAL A 228 7.95 11.08 -16.99
C VAL A 228 8.29 11.83 -15.71
N ASN A 229 7.57 11.50 -14.63
CA ASN A 229 7.88 11.97 -13.29
C ASN A 229 8.92 11.07 -12.61
N THR A 230 9.32 11.40 -11.41
CA THR A 230 10.40 10.74 -10.69
C THR A 230 9.93 10.16 -9.37
N LEU A 231 10.23 8.88 -9.14
CA LEU A 231 10.28 8.29 -7.81
C LEU A 231 11.73 8.33 -7.33
N ARG A 232 12.03 9.16 -6.34
CA ARG A 232 13.35 9.30 -5.75
C ARG A 232 13.44 8.50 -4.45
N ILE A 233 14.27 7.48 -4.47
CA ILE A 233 14.48 6.60 -3.32
C ILE A 233 15.94 6.68 -2.85
N TRP A 234 16.12 6.73 -1.54
CA TRP A 234 17.40 7.03 -0.92
C TRP A 234 18.09 5.77 -0.40
N ASP A 235 19.33 5.56 -0.84
CA ASP A 235 20.26 4.57 -0.28
C ASP A 235 21.14 5.24 0.78
N ALA A 236 21.67 4.49 1.73
CA ALA A 236 22.55 4.97 2.78
C ALA A 236 23.97 4.43 2.59
N LYS A 237 24.94 5.34 2.64
CA LYS A 237 26.35 5.03 2.57
C LYS A 237 27.08 5.59 3.80
N ALA A 238 28.21 5.00 4.15
CA ALA A 238 29.11 5.61 5.13
C ALA A 238 29.74 6.87 4.56
N ILE A 239 29.87 7.92 5.39
CA ILE A 239 30.60 9.13 5.01
C ILE A 239 32.09 8.87 5.02
N THR A 240 32.58 8.13 6.01
CA THR A 240 33.98 7.72 6.07
C THR A 240 34.20 6.51 5.17
N GLU A 241 35.20 6.61 4.33
CA GLU A 241 35.66 5.49 3.52
C GLU A 241 36.09 4.30 4.40
N PHE A 242 36.25 3.15 3.75
CA PHE A 242 36.76 1.92 4.36
C PHE A 242 38.00 2.21 5.22
N GLN A 243 37.97 1.80 6.48
CA GLN A 243 39.04 2.14 7.45
C GLN A 243 40.22 1.15 7.29
N LEU A 244 41.08 1.45 6.36
CA LEU A 244 42.23 0.59 6.03
C LEU A 244 43.13 0.32 7.24
N ASP A 245 43.31 1.30 8.12
CA ASP A 245 44.13 1.15 9.35
C ASP A 245 43.61 0.04 10.27
N HIS A 246 42.30 -0.06 10.42
CA HIS A 246 41.72 -1.15 11.20
C HIS A 246 41.87 -2.49 10.48
N PHE A 247 41.69 -2.49 9.17
CA PHE A 247 41.85 -3.69 8.36
C PHE A 247 43.28 -4.24 8.48
N ASP A 248 44.28 -3.37 8.36
CA ASP A 248 45.71 -3.73 8.45
C ASP A 248 46.11 -4.29 9.81
N ARG A 249 45.39 -3.93 10.86
CA ARG A 249 45.56 -4.48 12.21
C ARG A 249 44.80 -5.77 12.46
N GLY A 250 44.07 -6.31 11.46
CA GLY A 250 43.23 -7.49 11.61
C GLY A 250 41.85 -7.22 12.26
N GLU A 251 41.50 -5.97 12.47
CA GLU A 251 40.23 -5.53 13.05
C GLU A 251 39.14 -5.40 11.94
N TYR A 252 38.90 -6.46 11.21
CA TYR A 252 38.08 -6.46 9.99
C TYR A 252 36.65 -5.97 10.20
N GLN A 253 36.05 -6.31 11.34
CA GLN A 253 34.68 -5.84 11.64
C GLN A 253 34.63 -4.33 11.90
N LYS A 254 35.63 -3.78 12.59
CA LYS A 254 35.72 -2.33 12.81
C LYS A 254 35.94 -1.57 11.51
N ALA A 255 36.70 -2.15 10.60
CA ALA A 255 36.98 -1.55 9.29
C ALA A 255 35.71 -1.29 8.46
N ILE A 256 34.65 -2.06 8.66
CA ILE A 256 33.36 -1.97 7.94
C ILE A 256 32.18 -1.55 8.84
N GLU A 257 32.45 -1.21 10.10
CA GLU A 257 31.38 -0.89 11.07
C GLU A 257 30.48 0.27 10.60
N GLN A 258 31.06 1.35 10.12
CA GLN A 258 30.33 2.51 9.62
C GLN A 258 29.46 2.17 8.39
N GLU A 259 29.99 1.36 7.49
CA GLU A 259 29.21 0.87 6.35
C GLU A 259 28.01 0.00 6.78
N ASN A 260 28.22 -0.87 7.77
CA ASN A 260 27.15 -1.74 8.27
C ASN A 260 26.06 -0.92 8.99
N LEU A 261 26.43 0.09 9.78
CA LEU A 261 25.48 0.99 10.42
C LEU A 261 24.62 1.74 9.39
N ALA A 262 25.26 2.28 8.35
CA ALA A 262 24.53 2.95 7.27
C ALA A 262 23.58 1.97 6.53
N LYS A 263 24.07 0.79 6.14
CA LYS A 263 23.28 -0.22 5.43
C LYS A 263 22.06 -0.66 6.22
N THR A 264 22.16 -0.79 7.53
CA THR A 264 21.05 -1.22 8.39
C THR A 264 19.80 -0.34 8.22
N ILE A 265 19.97 0.94 7.97
CA ILE A 265 18.85 1.89 7.79
C ILE A 265 17.97 1.50 6.60
N VAL A 266 18.57 0.97 5.53
CA VAL A 266 17.90 0.74 4.24
C VAL A 266 17.71 -0.74 3.89
N GLU A 267 17.83 -1.65 4.84
CA GLU A 267 17.71 -3.07 4.53
C GLU A 267 16.27 -3.56 4.49
N VAL A 268 15.48 -3.26 5.51
CA VAL A 268 14.16 -3.88 5.72
C VAL A 268 13.09 -2.81 5.94
N LEU A 269 11.98 -2.96 5.24
CA LEU A 269 10.75 -2.19 5.47
C LEU A 269 10.04 -2.69 6.73
N TYR A 270 9.65 -1.80 7.62
CA TYR A 270 8.99 -2.10 8.88
C TYR A 270 9.74 -3.15 9.71
N PRO A 271 10.96 -2.86 10.16
CA PRO A 271 11.67 -3.76 11.06
C PRO A 271 10.84 -4.03 12.33
N ASN A 272 11.01 -5.23 12.90
CA ASN A 272 10.31 -5.62 14.11
C ASN A 272 10.60 -4.63 15.25
N ASP A 273 9.56 -4.01 15.79
CA ASP A 273 9.61 -2.98 16.82
C ASP A 273 9.13 -3.46 18.20
N ASN A 274 9.07 -4.78 18.43
CA ASN A 274 8.80 -5.36 19.75
C ASN A 274 9.93 -5.09 20.75
N HIS A 275 11.05 -4.56 20.30
CA HIS A 275 12.21 -4.19 21.11
C HIS A 275 12.67 -2.76 20.79
N TYR A 276 13.44 -2.17 21.72
CA TYR A 276 13.91 -0.78 21.63
C TYR A 276 14.74 -0.49 20.36
N ALA A 277 15.65 -1.39 20.02
CA ALA A 277 16.49 -1.24 18.82
C ALA A 277 15.67 -1.16 17.53
N GLY A 278 14.60 -1.91 17.43
CA GLY A 278 13.69 -1.85 16.29
C GLY A 278 12.91 -0.54 16.20
N LYS A 279 12.47 -0.01 17.34
CA LYS A 279 11.81 1.30 17.41
C LYS A 279 12.78 2.41 16.98
N GLU A 280 14.02 2.38 17.49
CA GLU A 280 15.07 3.33 17.10
C GLU A 280 15.34 3.27 15.60
N LEU A 281 15.46 2.07 15.03
CA LEU A 281 15.71 1.90 13.60
C LEU A 281 14.57 2.46 12.74
N ARG A 282 13.32 2.24 13.12
CA ARG A 282 12.16 2.80 12.41
C ARG A 282 12.15 4.33 12.43
N LEU A 283 12.48 4.96 13.56
CA LEU A 283 12.58 6.41 13.63
C LEU A 283 13.76 6.93 12.79
N LYS A 284 14.91 6.24 12.81
CA LYS A 284 16.04 6.52 11.92
C LYS A 284 15.65 6.49 10.45
N GLN A 285 14.90 5.48 10.01
CA GLN A 285 14.44 5.37 8.65
C GLN A 285 13.58 6.56 8.25
N GLN A 286 12.63 6.94 9.08
CA GLN A 286 11.75 8.07 8.82
C GLN A 286 12.52 9.37 8.65
N TYR A 287 13.39 9.69 9.61
CA TYR A 287 14.20 10.90 9.54
C TYR A 287 15.19 10.89 8.36
N PHE A 288 15.79 9.73 8.08
CA PHE A 288 16.76 9.57 7.01
C PHE A 288 16.21 10.03 5.65
N PHE A 289 15.09 9.47 5.20
CA PHE A 289 14.58 9.83 3.87
C PHE A 289 13.92 11.20 3.85
N ILE A 290 13.34 11.63 4.96
CA ILE A 290 12.71 12.94 5.06
C ILE A 290 13.77 14.04 5.03
N SER A 291 14.80 13.95 5.85
CA SER A 291 15.87 14.96 5.86
C SER A 291 16.56 15.07 4.51
N ALA A 292 16.92 13.94 3.90
CA ALA A 292 17.53 13.91 2.57
C ALA A 292 16.61 14.54 1.51
N SER A 293 15.34 14.18 1.50
CA SER A 293 14.36 14.70 0.55
C SER A 293 14.14 16.21 0.69
N LEU A 294 13.99 16.70 1.91
CA LEU A 294 13.80 18.13 2.18
C LEU A 294 15.04 18.96 1.88
N GLN A 295 16.23 18.47 2.18
CA GLN A 295 17.47 19.15 1.83
C GLN A 295 17.58 19.36 0.32
N GLU A 296 17.31 18.32 -0.48
CA GLU A 296 17.37 18.44 -1.95
C GLU A 296 16.22 19.25 -2.52
N LEU A 297 15.03 19.14 -1.93
CA LEU A 297 13.87 19.96 -2.33
C LEU A 297 14.18 21.44 -2.20
N ILE A 298 14.76 21.87 -1.07
CA ILE A 298 15.15 23.27 -0.85
C ILE A 298 16.29 23.66 -1.79
N ALA A 299 17.30 22.81 -1.95
CA ALA A 299 18.40 23.06 -2.87
C ALA A 299 17.90 23.23 -4.32
N LYS A 300 16.96 22.40 -4.77
CA LYS A 300 16.34 22.53 -6.08
C LYS A 300 15.56 23.83 -6.22
N TYR A 301 14.75 24.18 -5.23
CA TYR A 301 14.00 25.45 -5.23
C TYR A 301 14.92 26.65 -5.36
N LYS A 302 16.02 26.68 -4.62
CA LYS A 302 16.99 27.78 -4.62
C LYS A 302 17.79 27.94 -5.91
N ARG A 303 17.83 26.93 -6.77
CA ARG A 303 18.46 27.07 -8.11
C ARG A 303 17.71 28.04 -9.01
N ASP A 304 16.39 28.13 -8.83
CA ASP A 304 15.53 28.91 -9.73
C ASP A 304 14.79 30.06 -9.00
N HIS A 305 14.88 30.13 -7.65
CA HIS A 305 14.17 31.15 -6.84
C HIS A 305 15.04 31.67 -5.72
N ASP A 306 14.97 32.99 -5.48
CA ASP A 306 15.80 33.68 -4.47
C ASP A 306 15.10 33.80 -3.10
N ASP A 307 13.78 33.76 -3.05
CA ASP A 307 12.98 34.03 -1.85
C ASP A 307 12.42 32.74 -1.25
N ILE A 308 13.05 32.21 -0.23
CA ILE A 308 12.62 30.97 0.45
C ILE A 308 11.29 31.11 1.19
N THR A 309 10.85 32.34 1.52
CA THR A 309 9.56 32.54 2.18
C THR A 309 8.37 32.21 1.28
N LYS A 310 8.60 32.07 -0.02
CA LYS A 310 7.62 31.71 -1.06
C LYS A 310 7.68 30.23 -1.45
N LEU A 311 8.40 29.39 -0.70
CA LEU A 311 8.53 27.98 -1.00
C LEU A 311 7.15 27.31 -1.22
N HIS A 312 6.17 27.59 -0.38
CA HIS A 312 4.82 27.04 -0.45
C HIS A 312 4.05 27.38 -1.75
N GLU A 313 4.46 28.41 -2.49
CA GLU A 313 3.85 28.73 -3.79
C GLU A 313 4.27 27.73 -4.89
N LYS A 314 5.43 27.08 -4.71
CA LYS A 314 6.02 26.15 -5.69
C LYS A 314 6.14 24.72 -5.21
N VAL A 315 5.92 24.47 -3.94
CA VAL A 315 6.11 23.16 -3.30
C VAL A 315 4.96 22.86 -2.36
N THR A 316 4.42 21.66 -2.47
CA THR A 316 3.57 21.06 -1.45
C THR A 316 4.10 19.69 -1.08
N ILE A 317 4.08 19.37 0.21
CA ILE A 317 4.53 18.10 0.77
C ILE A 317 3.29 17.36 1.26
N GLN A 318 2.99 16.21 0.67
CA GLN A 318 1.93 15.34 1.16
C GLN A 318 2.52 14.22 2.02
N MET A 319 2.16 14.21 3.28
CA MET A 319 2.57 13.19 4.24
C MET A 319 1.59 12.02 4.19
N ASN A 320 2.05 10.90 3.66
CA ASN A 320 1.28 9.67 3.53
C ASN A 320 1.31 8.90 4.84
N ASP A 321 0.26 9.02 5.64
CA ASP A 321 0.18 8.65 7.06
C ASP A 321 1.15 9.47 7.93
N THR A 322 1.42 9.02 9.16
CA THR A 322 2.28 9.72 10.12
C THR A 322 3.78 9.45 9.94
N HIS A 323 4.14 8.45 9.14
CA HIS A 323 5.53 8.07 8.93
C HIS A 323 6.43 9.24 8.48
N PRO A 324 5.97 10.15 7.61
CA PRO A 324 6.77 11.30 7.21
C PRO A 324 6.55 12.56 8.07
N THR A 325 5.91 12.48 9.22
CA THR A 325 5.53 13.67 10.00
C THR A 325 6.73 14.47 10.54
N VAL A 326 7.89 13.86 10.69
CA VAL A 326 9.13 14.61 11.01
C VAL A 326 9.45 15.69 9.97
N SER A 327 8.82 15.66 8.80
CA SER A 327 8.89 16.71 7.77
C SER A 327 8.59 18.10 8.35
N VAL A 328 7.64 18.20 9.26
CA VAL A 328 7.26 19.48 9.89
C VAL A 328 8.43 20.09 10.62
N ALA A 329 9.01 19.35 11.55
CA ALA A 329 10.12 19.85 12.36
C ALA A 329 11.43 19.96 11.58
N GLU A 330 11.68 19.04 10.63
CA GLU A 330 12.86 19.12 9.77
C GLU A 330 12.81 20.32 8.81
N LEU A 331 11.64 20.61 8.25
CA LEU A 331 11.47 21.80 7.42
C LEU A 331 11.68 23.07 8.24
N MET A 332 11.16 23.14 9.46
CA MET A 332 11.43 24.24 10.39
C MET A 332 12.94 24.39 10.66
N ARG A 333 13.63 23.27 10.92
CA ARG A 333 15.08 23.30 11.16
C ARG A 333 15.84 23.86 9.97
N LEU A 334 15.54 23.37 8.77
CA LEU A 334 16.20 23.83 7.54
C LEU A 334 15.92 25.31 7.28
N LEU A 335 14.70 25.76 7.45
CA LEU A 335 14.31 27.16 7.23
C LEU A 335 14.94 28.10 8.27
N MET A 336 15.01 27.70 9.53
CA MET A 336 15.57 28.55 10.60
C MET A 336 17.09 28.46 10.70
N ASP A 337 17.62 27.24 10.80
CA ASP A 337 19.03 27.04 11.12
C ASP A 337 19.93 27.16 9.90
N GLU A 338 19.46 26.87 8.71
CA GLU A 338 20.23 26.91 7.47
C GLU A 338 19.87 28.11 6.58
N GLU A 339 18.58 28.43 6.45
CA GLU A 339 18.13 29.54 5.61
C GLU A 339 17.97 30.87 6.37
N GLY A 340 18.09 30.84 7.70
CA GLY A 340 18.11 32.02 8.54
C GLY A 340 16.77 32.71 8.78
N LEU A 341 15.63 32.03 8.58
CA LEU A 341 14.33 32.60 8.91
C LEU A 341 14.10 32.63 10.42
N GLU A 342 13.35 33.61 10.89
CA GLU A 342 12.80 33.60 12.23
C GLU A 342 11.66 32.60 12.37
N TRP A 343 11.29 32.22 13.59
CA TRP A 343 10.28 31.21 13.85
C TRP A 343 8.97 31.48 13.13
N ASP A 344 8.42 32.66 13.24
CA ASP A 344 7.10 32.97 12.69
C ASP A 344 7.07 32.89 11.15
N GLU A 345 8.13 33.34 10.49
CA GLU A 345 8.27 33.19 9.04
C GLU A 345 8.42 31.72 8.63
N ALA A 346 9.27 30.96 9.31
CA ALA A 346 9.47 29.54 9.05
C ALA A 346 8.19 28.73 9.30
N TRP A 347 7.46 29.06 10.35
CA TRP A 347 6.20 28.43 10.68
C TRP A 347 5.10 28.70 9.63
N GLU A 348 5.01 29.93 9.15
CA GLU A 348 4.10 30.30 8.08
C GLU A 348 4.38 29.47 6.80
N VAL A 349 5.63 29.39 6.39
CA VAL A 349 6.04 28.59 5.23
C VAL A 349 5.70 27.10 5.46
N THR A 350 6.08 26.55 6.60
CA THR A 350 5.88 25.14 6.92
C THR A 350 4.40 24.76 6.92
N THR A 351 3.57 25.56 7.57
CA THR A 351 2.13 25.31 7.69
C THR A 351 1.34 25.54 6.40
N LYS A 352 1.93 26.19 5.41
CA LYS A 352 1.39 26.32 4.06
C LYS A 352 1.94 25.27 3.09
N THR A 353 2.94 24.51 3.51
CA THR A 353 3.63 23.53 2.65
C THR A 353 3.22 22.09 2.95
N CYS A 354 2.98 21.74 4.22
CA CYS A 354 2.72 20.36 4.65
C CYS A 354 1.22 20.05 4.75
N ALA A 355 0.82 18.93 4.15
CA ALA A 355 -0.52 18.35 4.26
C ALA A 355 -0.43 16.88 4.68
N TYR A 356 -1.46 16.39 5.37
CA TYR A 356 -1.49 15.08 5.99
C TYR A 356 -2.71 14.26 5.58
N THR A 357 -2.46 13.00 5.21
CA THR A 357 -3.49 11.99 4.99
C THR A 357 -3.45 10.96 6.11
N ASN A 358 -4.57 10.76 6.80
CA ASN A 358 -4.71 9.69 7.78
C ASN A 358 -5.21 8.40 7.10
N HIS A 359 -4.55 7.28 7.39
CA HIS A 359 -4.93 5.94 6.90
C HIS A 359 -5.39 4.99 8.01
N THR A 360 -5.52 5.48 9.24
CA THR A 360 -5.74 4.66 10.42
C THR A 360 -6.95 5.14 11.20
N ILE A 361 -7.83 4.20 11.59
CA ILE A 361 -8.96 4.49 12.47
C ILE A 361 -8.64 4.11 13.92
N MET A 362 -7.87 3.03 14.11
CA MET A 362 -7.60 2.49 15.45
C MET A 362 -6.65 3.42 16.22
N SER A 363 -7.13 3.95 17.35
CA SER A 363 -6.34 4.87 18.19
C SER A 363 -5.03 4.27 18.68
N GLU A 364 -5.00 2.96 18.97
CA GLU A 364 -3.80 2.23 19.38
C GLU A 364 -2.75 2.12 18.25
N ALA A 365 -3.15 2.26 17.01
CA ALA A 365 -2.25 2.23 15.85
C ALA A 365 -1.74 3.62 15.45
N LEU A 366 -2.20 4.70 16.09
CA LEU A 366 -1.65 6.03 15.90
C LEU A 366 -0.22 6.08 16.44
N GLU A 367 0.71 6.49 15.57
CA GLU A 367 2.14 6.44 15.87
C GLU A 367 2.56 7.42 16.97
N LYS A 368 3.34 6.92 17.90
CA LYS A 368 3.90 7.67 19.02
C LYS A 368 5.29 7.15 19.38
N TRP A 369 6.18 8.04 19.75
CA TRP A 369 7.54 7.71 20.11
C TRP A 369 7.83 8.08 21.57
N PRO A 370 8.58 7.26 22.33
CA PRO A 370 9.10 7.68 23.63
C PRO A 370 9.90 8.97 23.47
N ILE A 371 9.66 9.96 24.32
CA ILE A 371 10.38 11.23 24.29
C ILE A 371 11.88 11.01 24.43
N ASP A 372 12.32 10.11 25.31
CA ASP A 372 13.73 9.84 25.55
C ASP A 372 14.42 9.34 24.28
N LEU A 373 13.78 8.43 23.54
CA LEU A 373 14.29 7.94 22.27
C LEU A 373 14.38 9.05 21.22
N PHE A 374 13.29 9.79 21.05
CA PHE A 374 13.19 10.86 20.06
C PHE A 374 14.22 11.97 20.32
N LYS A 375 14.30 12.41 21.55
CA LYS A 375 15.24 13.46 22.00
C LYS A 375 16.70 13.05 21.84
N ARG A 376 17.02 11.80 22.15
CA ARG A 376 18.39 11.27 22.02
C ARG A 376 18.80 11.14 20.56
N LEU A 377 17.91 10.62 19.72
CA LEU A 377 18.19 10.36 18.31
C LEU A 377 18.17 11.64 17.46
N LEU A 378 17.25 12.56 17.76
CA LEU A 378 16.98 13.77 16.97
C LEU A 378 16.94 15.01 17.88
N PRO A 379 18.05 15.39 18.50
CA PRO A 379 18.05 16.40 19.57
C PRO A 379 17.57 17.77 19.10
N ARG A 380 17.96 18.24 17.91
CA ARG A 380 17.52 19.55 17.39
C ARG A 380 16.06 19.51 16.96
N VAL A 381 15.66 18.47 16.27
CA VAL A 381 14.27 18.25 15.83
C VAL A 381 13.35 18.20 17.05
N TYR A 382 13.76 17.52 18.13
CA TYR A 382 13.01 17.49 19.39
C TYR A 382 12.81 18.88 20.00
N GLN A 383 13.83 19.72 20.03
CA GLN A 383 13.71 21.11 20.51
C GLN A 383 12.63 21.88 19.73
N ILE A 384 12.57 21.66 18.42
CA ILE A 384 11.57 22.29 17.57
C ILE A 384 10.17 21.73 17.86
N VAL A 385 10.03 20.41 17.98
CA VAL A 385 8.76 19.77 18.36
C VAL A 385 8.27 20.27 19.72
N GLU A 386 9.16 20.42 20.69
CA GLU A 386 8.84 20.97 22.02
C GLU A 386 8.29 22.39 21.94
N GLU A 387 8.88 23.25 21.11
CA GLU A 387 8.39 24.61 20.91
C GLU A 387 7.06 24.66 20.14
N ILE A 388 6.88 23.78 19.14
CA ILE A 388 5.60 23.63 18.45
C ILE A 388 4.50 23.22 19.45
N ASP A 389 4.79 22.24 20.30
CA ASP A 389 3.86 21.77 21.32
C ASP A 389 3.51 22.88 22.32
N ARG A 390 4.50 23.62 22.81
CA ARG A 390 4.28 24.74 23.71
C ARG A 390 3.31 25.77 23.13
N ARG A 391 3.51 26.15 21.88
CA ARG A 391 2.64 27.12 21.17
C ARG A 391 1.25 26.55 20.91
N PHE A 392 1.19 25.27 20.51
CA PHE A 392 -0.07 24.61 20.27
C PHE A 392 -0.93 24.43 21.55
N VAL A 393 -0.29 24.03 22.64
CA VAL A 393 -0.93 23.96 23.98
C VAL A 393 -1.44 25.32 24.40
N ALA A 394 -0.67 26.41 24.17
CA ALA A 394 -1.13 27.78 24.45
C ALA A 394 -2.40 28.12 23.65
N ALA A 395 -2.47 27.77 22.39
CA ALA A 395 -3.65 27.97 21.55
C ALA A 395 -4.87 27.15 22.03
N ILE A 396 -4.64 25.91 22.48
CA ILE A 396 -5.72 25.09 23.09
C ILE A 396 -6.26 25.75 24.34
N LYS A 397 -5.39 26.23 25.24
CA LYS A 397 -5.77 26.89 26.48
C LYS A 397 -6.51 28.20 26.25
N GLU A 398 -6.11 28.95 25.22
CA GLU A 398 -6.81 30.17 24.82
C GLU A 398 -8.24 29.88 24.34
N LYS A 399 -8.41 28.85 23.51
CA LYS A 399 -9.73 28.47 22.97
C LYS A 399 -10.63 27.77 24.00
N TYR A 400 -10.04 27.00 24.89
CA TYR A 400 -10.74 26.23 25.92
C TYR A 400 -10.17 26.51 27.31
N PRO A 401 -10.47 27.72 27.90
CA PRO A 401 -9.92 28.10 29.19
C PRO A 401 -10.31 27.10 30.29
N ASN A 402 -9.34 26.78 31.15
CA ASN A 402 -9.51 25.86 32.28
C ASN A 402 -9.95 24.43 31.93
N ASN A 403 -9.68 24.00 30.70
CA ASN A 403 -9.98 22.65 30.24
C ASN A 403 -8.71 21.81 30.04
N GLU A 404 -8.17 21.29 31.14
CA GLU A 404 -6.95 20.45 31.12
C GLU A 404 -7.17 19.11 30.37
N GLU A 405 -8.41 18.63 30.28
CA GLU A 405 -8.71 17.43 29.53
C GLU A 405 -8.49 17.61 28.02
N LYS A 406 -8.87 18.76 27.47
CA LYS A 406 -8.59 19.12 26.08
C LYS A 406 -7.07 19.16 25.82
N VAL A 407 -6.32 19.75 26.73
CA VAL A 407 -4.84 19.77 26.62
C VAL A 407 -4.29 18.36 26.62
N ARG A 408 -4.70 17.51 27.54
CA ARG A 408 -4.28 16.11 27.62
C ARG A 408 -4.58 15.32 26.34
N LYS A 409 -5.74 15.52 25.77
CA LYS A 409 -6.18 14.81 24.56
C LYS A 409 -5.51 15.30 23.28
N MET A 410 -5.08 16.53 23.21
CA MET A 410 -4.64 17.18 21.97
C MET A 410 -3.14 17.52 21.93
N ALA A 411 -2.47 17.61 23.08
CA ALA A 411 -1.05 17.93 23.14
C ALA A 411 -0.21 16.96 22.30
N ILE A 412 0.84 17.47 21.68
CA ILE A 412 1.79 16.68 20.89
C ILE A 412 2.68 15.87 21.83
N LEU A 413 3.17 16.51 22.90
CA LEU A 413 3.99 15.89 23.95
C LEU A 413 3.12 15.67 25.20
N TYR A 414 2.85 14.40 25.50
CA TYR A 414 2.07 14.01 26.68
C TYR A 414 2.41 12.56 27.09
N ASP A 415 2.38 12.27 28.38
CA ASP A 415 2.67 10.93 28.94
C ASP A 415 4.01 10.33 28.47
N GLY A 416 5.04 11.17 28.34
CA GLY A 416 6.35 10.72 27.90
C GLY A 416 6.43 10.30 26.43
N GLN A 417 5.44 10.69 25.61
CA GLN A 417 5.31 10.29 24.20
C GLN A 417 5.27 11.52 23.29
N VAL A 418 5.85 11.38 22.10
CA VAL A 418 5.66 12.27 20.97
C VAL A 418 4.55 11.70 20.11
N LYS A 419 3.42 12.39 20.01
CA LYS A 419 2.24 11.94 19.25
C LYS A 419 2.28 12.50 17.84
N MET A 420 2.63 11.67 16.89
CA MET A 420 2.94 12.11 15.53
C MET A 420 1.71 12.62 14.77
N ALA A 421 0.56 11.98 14.91
CA ALA A 421 -0.68 12.46 14.30
C ALA A 421 -1.05 13.86 14.80
N HIS A 422 -0.87 14.14 16.09
CA HIS A 422 -1.13 15.46 16.67
C HIS A 422 -0.20 16.54 16.09
N LEU A 423 1.07 16.21 15.90
CA LEU A 423 2.03 17.09 15.23
C LEU A 423 1.62 17.38 13.78
N ALA A 424 1.26 16.34 13.03
CA ALA A 424 0.83 16.47 11.65
C ALA A 424 -0.42 17.35 11.49
N ILE A 425 -1.40 17.19 12.38
CA ILE A 425 -2.64 17.99 12.38
C ILE A 425 -2.37 19.43 12.78
N ALA A 426 -1.56 19.66 13.82
CA ALA A 426 -1.24 21.01 14.28
C ALA A 426 -0.56 21.85 13.20
N ALA A 427 0.32 21.24 12.40
CA ALA A 427 1.12 21.92 11.39
C ALA A 427 0.58 21.83 9.96
N GLY A 428 -0.21 20.81 9.65
CA GLY A 428 -0.73 20.61 8.30
C GLY A 428 -1.81 21.61 7.91
N TYR A 429 -1.81 22.06 6.66
CA TYR A 429 -2.89 22.91 6.14
C TYR A 429 -4.12 22.11 5.72
N SER A 430 -3.98 20.80 5.54
CA SER A 430 -5.07 19.88 5.22
C SER A 430 -4.88 18.55 5.92
N VAL A 431 -5.98 18.01 6.43
CA VAL A 431 -6.08 16.69 7.03
C VAL A 431 -7.20 15.96 6.32
N ASN A 432 -6.88 14.89 5.60
CA ASN A 432 -7.94 14.15 4.92
C ASN A 432 -8.00 12.68 5.37
N GLY A 433 -9.23 12.17 5.39
CA GLY A 433 -9.51 10.75 5.41
C GLY A 433 -9.53 10.18 3.99
N VAL A 434 -9.70 8.87 3.86
CA VAL A 434 -9.52 8.13 2.60
C VAL A 434 -10.78 7.40 2.12
N ALA A 435 -11.89 7.57 2.81
CA ALA A 435 -13.23 7.19 2.42
C ALA A 435 -14.24 8.05 3.18
N ALA A 436 -15.46 8.18 2.66
CA ALA A 436 -16.48 9.04 3.30
C ALA A 436 -16.77 8.61 4.74
N LEU A 437 -17.01 7.34 5.01
CA LEU A 437 -17.23 6.81 6.35
C LEU A 437 -16.01 7.03 7.25
N HIS A 438 -14.82 6.76 6.78
CA HIS A 438 -13.57 6.98 7.53
C HIS A 438 -13.44 8.43 7.98
N THR A 439 -13.67 9.37 7.09
CA THR A 439 -13.58 10.80 7.39
C THR A 439 -14.60 11.21 8.45
N GLU A 440 -15.82 10.70 8.38
CA GLU A 440 -16.84 10.96 9.41
C GLU A 440 -16.46 10.37 10.77
N ILE A 441 -15.89 9.17 10.81
CA ILE A 441 -15.38 8.57 12.06
C ILE A 441 -14.24 9.41 12.64
N LEU A 442 -13.32 9.90 11.81
CA LEU A 442 -12.26 10.81 12.28
C LEU A 442 -12.84 12.08 12.92
N LYS A 443 -13.79 12.71 12.27
CA LYS A 443 -14.44 13.95 12.74
C LYS A 443 -15.25 13.77 14.03
N LYS A 444 -15.94 12.63 14.17
CA LYS A 444 -16.90 12.40 15.26
C LYS A 444 -16.33 11.61 16.42
N GLN A 445 -15.27 10.84 16.21
CA GLN A 445 -14.68 9.94 17.20
C GLN A 445 -13.18 10.24 17.40
N GLU A 446 -12.33 9.67 16.57
CA GLU A 446 -10.89 9.59 16.82
C GLU A 446 -10.17 10.96 16.89
N LEU A 447 -10.53 11.90 16.02
CA LEU A 447 -9.91 13.22 15.94
C LEU A 447 -10.93 14.33 16.21
N ARG A 448 -11.99 14.02 16.97
CA ARG A 448 -13.09 14.94 17.26
C ARG A 448 -12.62 16.26 17.84
N ASP A 449 -11.72 16.23 18.81
CA ASP A 449 -11.24 17.45 19.47
C ASP A 449 -10.50 18.36 18.48
N PHE A 450 -9.74 17.80 17.57
CA PHE A 450 -9.05 18.55 16.51
C PHE A 450 -10.04 19.11 15.48
N TYR A 451 -11.05 18.32 15.11
CA TYR A 451 -12.09 18.79 14.20
C TYR A 451 -12.90 19.95 14.78
N GLU A 452 -13.27 19.86 16.05
CA GLU A 452 -13.96 20.95 16.76
C GLU A 452 -13.11 22.22 16.81
N MET A 453 -11.80 22.11 16.97
CA MET A 453 -10.89 23.25 17.02
C MET A 453 -10.55 23.84 15.65
N MET A 454 -10.37 22.99 14.64
CA MET A 454 -9.86 23.34 13.30
C MET A 454 -10.67 22.66 12.19
N PRO A 455 -12.00 22.88 12.10
CA PRO A 455 -12.85 22.13 11.16
C PRO A 455 -12.48 22.38 9.69
N GLU A 456 -11.92 23.51 9.38
CA GLU A 456 -11.52 23.92 8.04
C GLU A 456 -10.41 23.05 7.43
N LYS A 457 -9.62 22.37 8.25
CA LYS A 457 -8.56 21.47 7.79
C LYS A 457 -9.06 20.13 7.26
N PHE A 458 -10.22 19.67 7.77
CA PHE A 458 -10.69 18.30 7.56
C PHE A 458 -11.49 18.16 6.27
N ASN A 459 -11.13 17.19 5.46
CA ASN A 459 -11.83 16.83 4.23
C ASN A 459 -11.69 15.35 3.90
N ASN A 460 -12.47 14.87 2.94
CA ASN A 460 -12.42 13.50 2.45
C ASN A 460 -11.85 13.44 1.04
N LYS A 461 -10.94 12.50 0.80
CA LYS A 461 -10.49 12.10 -0.52
C LYS A 461 -10.59 10.58 -0.62
N THR A 462 -11.69 10.08 -1.16
CA THR A 462 -11.89 8.64 -1.34
C THR A 462 -10.79 8.08 -2.22
N ASN A 463 -10.13 7.01 -1.76
CA ASN A 463 -9.08 6.33 -2.49
C ASN A 463 -9.57 5.84 -3.86
N GLY A 464 -8.63 5.55 -4.72
CA GLY A 464 -8.83 4.96 -6.03
C GLY A 464 -7.63 4.13 -6.45
N ILE A 465 -7.78 3.45 -7.56
CA ILE A 465 -6.75 2.58 -8.16
C ILE A 465 -6.51 2.99 -9.62
N THR A 466 -5.34 2.68 -10.16
CA THR A 466 -5.10 2.91 -11.58
C THR A 466 -5.66 1.75 -12.43
N GLN A 467 -6.54 2.08 -13.35
CA GLN A 467 -7.10 1.13 -14.31
C GLN A 467 -6.05 0.65 -15.33
N ARG A 468 -4.98 1.39 -15.52
CA ARG A 468 -3.89 1.00 -16.43
C ARG A 468 -3.16 -0.24 -15.90
N ARG A 469 -2.90 -0.33 -14.59
CA ARG A 469 -2.32 -1.53 -13.97
C ARG A 469 -3.35 -2.64 -13.79
N PHE A 470 -4.50 -2.35 -13.18
CA PHE A 470 -5.42 -3.38 -12.69
C PHE A 470 -6.48 -3.85 -13.68
N LEU A 471 -6.61 -3.20 -14.84
CA LEU A 471 -7.44 -3.70 -15.92
C LEU A 471 -6.63 -3.85 -17.21
N LEU A 472 -6.03 -2.79 -17.73
CA LEU A 472 -5.33 -2.82 -19.01
C LEU A 472 -4.16 -3.80 -19.03
N HIS A 473 -3.32 -3.78 -17.98
CA HIS A 473 -2.20 -4.72 -17.82
C HIS A 473 -2.64 -6.05 -17.19
N GLY A 474 -3.41 -5.98 -16.12
CA GLY A 474 -3.75 -7.15 -15.29
C GLY A 474 -4.79 -8.09 -15.89
N ASN A 475 -5.66 -7.58 -16.76
CA ASN A 475 -6.74 -8.37 -17.38
C ASN A 475 -6.94 -7.98 -18.85
N PRO A 476 -6.00 -8.34 -19.72
CA PRO A 476 -6.05 -7.95 -21.12
C PRO A 476 -7.29 -8.47 -21.87
N LEU A 477 -7.81 -9.65 -21.52
CA LEU A 477 -9.03 -10.18 -22.14
C LEU A 477 -10.23 -9.28 -21.86
N LEU A 478 -10.39 -8.82 -20.62
CA LEU A 478 -11.48 -7.92 -20.26
C LEU A 478 -11.26 -6.52 -20.85
N ALA A 479 -10.02 -6.03 -20.83
CA ALA A 479 -9.66 -4.73 -21.41
C ALA A 479 -10.00 -4.68 -22.91
N ASP A 480 -9.68 -5.72 -23.66
CA ASP A 480 -10.00 -5.82 -25.08
C ASP A 480 -11.52 -5.83 -25.31
N TRP A 481 -12.28 -6.62 -24.53
CA TRP A 481 -13.74 -6.68 -24.60
C TRP A 481 -14.38 -5.31 -24.31
N VAL A 482 -13.89 -4.60 -23.29
CA VAL A 482 -14.37 -3.26 -22.97
C VAL A 482 -14.10 -2.31 -24.13
N THR A 483 -12.89 -2.32 -24.67
CA THR A 483 -12.48 -1.45 -25.79
C THR A 483 -13.30 -1.74 -27.06
N GLU A 484 -13.62 -2.99 -27.35
CA GLU A 484 -14.48 -3.37 -28.47
C GLU A 484 -15.89 -2.79 -28.35
N HIS A 485 -16.43 -2.69 -27.14
CA HIS A 485 -17.81 -2.23 -26.92
C HIS A 485 -17.94 -0.71 -26.74
N ILE A 486 -16.98 -0.05 -26.11
CA ILE A 486 -17.09 1.37 -25.75
C ILE A 486 -15.93 2.27 -26.24
N GLY A 487 -14.95 1.69 -26.97
CA GLY A 487 -13.73 2.40 -27.35
C GLY A 487 -12.70 2.44 -26.23
N ASP A 488 -11.54 3.03 -26.48
CA ASP A 488 -10.39 3.05 -25.59
C ASP A 488 -10.35 4.24 -24.61
N GLY A 489 -11.35 5.12 -24.68
CA GLY A 489 -11.41 6.32 -23.83
C GLY A 489 -11.42 6.05 -22.33
N TRP A 490 -11.84 4.87 -21.91
CA TRP A 490 -11.86 4.47 -20.49
C TRP A 490 -10.45 4.42 -19.86
N ILE A 491 -9.41 4.24 -20.66
CA ILE A 491 -8.04 4.14 -20.17
C ILE A 491 -7.60 5.42 -19.47
N THR A 492 -8.09 6.57 -19.92
CA THR A 492 -7.81 7.90 -19.34
C THR A 492 -9.02 8.53 -18.67
N ASP A 493 -10.20 7.95 -18.83
CA ASP A 493 -11.45 8.42 -18.22
C ASP A 493 -12.33 7.22 -17.84
N LEU A 494 -12.12 6.70 -16.64
CA LEU A 494 -12.82 5.51 -16.17
C LEU A 494 -14.33 5.71 -16.03
N SER A 495 -14.84 6.95 -15.97
CA SER A 495 -16.27 7.24 -15.94
C SER A 495 -17.00 6.69 -17.17
N GLN A 496 -16.28 6.48 -18.28
CA GLN A 496 -16.83 5.91 -19.50
C GLN A 496 -17.28 4.44 -19.33
N MET A 497 -16.85 3.75 -18.31
CA MET A 497 -17.31 2.39 -18.01
C MET A 497 -18.83 2.32 -17.83
N ALA A 498 -19.47 3.42 -17.44
CA ALA A 498 -20.92 3.47 -17.34
C ALA A 498 -21.64 3.18 -18.67
N LYS A 499 -20.98 3.33 -19.80
CA LYS A 499 -21.49 2.97 -21.13
C LYS A 499 -21.72 1.44 -21.28
N LEU A 500 -21.12 0.63 -20.40
CA LEU A 500 -21.32 -0.81 -20.36
C LEU A 500 -22.65 -1.22 -19.70
N LYS A 501 -23.28 -0.33 -18.93
CA LYS A 501 -24.49 -0.67 -18.15
C LYS A 501 -25.61 -1.28 -19.00
N PRO A 502 -25.95 -0.78 -20.20
CA PRO A 502 -26.98 -1.41 -21.02
C PRO A 502 -26.65 -2.85 -21.44
N LEU A 503 -25.38 -3.23 -21.50
CA LEU A 503 -24.95 -4.58 -21.85
C LEU A 503 -25.28 -5.61 -20.76
N ALA A 504 -25.57 -5.16 -19.55
CA ALA A 504 -26.02 -6.05 -18.48
C ALA A 504 -27.36 -6.74 -18.80
N ASP A 505 -28.17 -6.17 -19.68
CA ASP A 505 -29.43 -6.71 -20.14
C ASP A 505 -29.32 -7.51 -21.47
N ASP A 506 -28.10 -7.52 -22.06
CA ASP A 506 -27.80 -8.27 -23.28
C ASP A 506 -27.22 -9.66 -22.94
N GLU A 507 -27.94 -10.71 -23.26
CA GLU A 507 -27.53 -12.09 -22.95
C GLU A 507 -26.20 -12.47 -23.62
N LYS A 508 -25.95 -12.03 -24.84
CA LYS A 508 -24.69 -12.31 -25.54
C LYS A 508 -23.51 -11.63 -24.83
N ALA A 509 -23.67 -10.37 -24.50
CA ALA A 509 -22.63 -9.61 -23.78
C ALA A 509 -22.31 -10.23 -22.41
N ARG A 510 -23.34 -10.67 -21.68
CA ARG A 510 -23.15 -11.36 -20.39
C ARG A 510 -22.39 -12.68 -20.54
N LYS A 511 -22.70 -13.47 -21.57
CA LYS A 511 -22.01 -14.75 -21.86
C LYS A 511 -20.55 -14.51 -22.23
N GLU A 512 -20.25 -13.51 -23.05
CA GLU A 512 -18.88 -13.13 -23.40
C GLU A 512 -18.10 -12.70 -22.14
N PHE A 513 -18.70 -11.90 -21.28
CA PHE A 513 -18.11 -11.43 -20.03
C PHE A 513 -17.77 -12.61 -19.10
N MET A 514 -18.67 -13.56 -18.95
CA MET A 514 -18.46 -14.74 -18.10
C MET A 514 -17.45 -15.72 -18.71
N GLU A 515 -17.38 -15.83 -20.04
CA GLU A 515 -16.34 -16.61 -20.70
C GLU A 515 -14.93 -16.05 -20.42
N ILE A 516 -14.77 -14.73 -20.44
CA ILE A 516 -13.52 -14.07 -20.05
C ILE A 516 -13.17 -14.41 -18.61
N LYS A 517 -14.13 -14.33 -17.70
CA LYS A 517 -13.93 -14.73 -16.30
C LYS A 517 -13.49 -16.18 -16.19
N TYR A 518 -14.13 -17.08 -16.91
CA TYR A 518 -13.80 -18.50 -16.93
C TYR A 518 -12.34 -18.73 -17.39
N GLN A 519 -11.90 -18.09 -18.46
CA GLN A 519 -10.52 -18.19 -18.94
C GLN A 519 -9.51 -17.68 -17.91
N ASN A 520 -9.80 -16.58 -17.23
CA ASN A 520 -8.98 -16.09 -16.14
C ASN A 520 -8.93 -17.05 -14.95
N LYS A 521 -10.05 -17.71 -14.65
CA LYS A 521 -10.11 -18.77 -13.60
C LYS A 521 -9.26 -19.97 -13.98
N VAL A 522 -9.28 -20.40 -15.24
CA VAL A 522 -8.40 -21.46 -15.75
C VAL A 522 -6.94 -21.11 -15.56
N ARG A 523 -6.54 -19.89 -15.92
CA ARG A 523 -5.15 -19.41 -15.74
C ARG A 523 -4.73 -19.41 -14.27
N LEU A 524 -5.60 -18.95 -13.37
CA LEU A 524 -5.31 -19.00 -11.94
C LEU A 524 -5.23 -20.42 -11.41
N ALA A 525 -6.12 -21.32 -11.87
CA ALA A 525 -6.10 -22.73 -11.50
C ALA A 525 -4.79 -23.42 -11.93
N GLU A 526 -4.27 -23.11 -13.13
CA GLU A 526 -2.97 -23.59 -13.60
C GLU A 526 -1.82 -23.07 -12.72
N TYR A 527 -1.86 -21.78 -12.36
CA TYR A 527 -0.87 -21.17 -11.45
C TYR A 527 -0.87 -21.88 -10.08
N ILE A 528 -2.06 -22.12 -9.52
CA ILE A 528 -2.21 -22.76 -8.20
C ILE A 528 -1.77 -24.23 -8.28
N LEU A 529 -2.09 -24.95 -9.35
CA LEU A 529 -1.63 -26.32 -9.55
C LEU A 529 -0.09 -26.39 -9.56
N LYS A 530 0.53 -25.47 -10.29
CA LYS A 530 2.01 -25.39 -10.39
C LYS A 530 2.68 -25.05 -9.05
N HIS A 531 2.11 -24.12 -8.29
CA HIS A 531 2.75 -23.57 -7.08
C HIS A 531 2.31 -24.27 -5.79
N ASN A 532 1.07 -24.71 -5.72
CA ASN A 532 0.48 -25.32 -4.52
C ASN A 532 0.25 -26.83 -4.65
N GLY A 533 0.29 -27.38 -5.88
CA GLY A 533 -0.03 -28.78 -6.14
C GLY A 533 -1.51 -29.14 -5.91
N VAL A 534 -2.40 -28.15 -5.91
CA VAL A 534 -3.84 -28.32 -5.71
C VAL A 534 -4.56 -28.13 -7.03
N GLU A 535 -5.30 -29.16 -7.45
CA GLU A 535 -6.16 -29.11 -8.64
C GLU A 535 -7.48 -28.43 -8.29
N LEU A 536 -7.83 -27.40 -9.07
CA LEU A 536 -9.08 -26.65 -8.90
C LEU A 536 -10.02 -26.84 -10.08
N ASP A 537 -11.32 -26.86 -9.78
CA ASP A 537 -12.36 -26.81 -10.79
C ASP A 537 -12.70 -25.34 -11.12
N PRO A 538 -12.42 -24.85 -12.36
CA PRO A 538 -12.77 -23.49 -12.75
C PRO A 538 -14.28 -23.20 -12.75
N ASN A 539 -15.14 -24.22 -12.73
CA ASN A 539 -16.58 -24.03 -12.60
C ASN A 539 -17.04 -23.81 -11.15
N SER A 540 -16.19 -24.07 -10.17
CA SER A 540 -16.48 -23.74 -8.77
C SER A 540 -16.49 -22.23 -8.56
N ILE A 541 -17.17 -21.78 -7.50
CA ILE A 541 -17.14 -20.37 -7.10
C ILE A 541 -15.73 -20.05 -6.55
N PHE A 542 -15.04 -19.10 -7.15
CA PHE A 542 -13.77 -18.60 -6.63
C PHE A 542 -14.03 -17.48 -5.63
N ASP A 543 -14.02 -17.85 -4.36
CA ASP A 543 -14.21 -16.96 -3.19
C ASP A 543 -12.84 -16.52 -2.67
N VAL A 544 -12.54 -15.23 -2.77
CA VAL A 544 -11.17 -14.74 -2.65
C VAL A 544 -11.02 -13.68 -1.56
N GLN A 545 -10.12 -13.95 -0.63
CA GLN A 545 -9.66 -12.96 0.36
C GLN A 545 -8.14 -12.83 0.31
N VAL A 546 -7.67 -11.78 -0.34
CA VAL A 546 -6.24 -11.48 -0.49
C VAL A 546 -5.93 -10.07 0.02
N LYS A 547 -5.20 -10.01 1.10
CA LYS A 547 -4.82 -8.79 1.82
C LYS A 547 -3.85 -9.12 2.94
N ARG A 548 -3.20 -8.11 3.56
CA ARG A 548 -2.41 -8.35 4.79
C ARG A 548 -3.24 -9.09 5.83
N LEU A 549 -2.59 -9.98 6.57
CA LEU A 549 -3.28 -10.65 7.67
C LEU A 549 -3.27 -9.75 8.90
N HIS A 550 -4.47 -9.40 9.34
CA HIS A 550 -4.72 -8.67 10.57
C HIS A 550 -6.04 -9.14 11.19
N GLU A 551 -6.14 -9.14 12.50
CA GLU A 551 -7.35 -9.62 13.20
C GLU A 551 -8.60 -8.84 12.76
N TYR A 552 -8.52 -7.52 12.55
CA TYR A 552 -9.69 -6.73 12.15
C TYR A 552 -10.18 -7.02 10.72
N LYS A 553 -9.31 -7.54 9.84
CA LYS A 553 -9.66 -7.96 8.47
C LYS A 553 -10.42 -9.29 8.43
N ARG A 554 -10.36 -10.00 9.52
CA ARG A 554 -11.16 -11.18 9.85
C ARG A 554 -11.00 -12.39 8.92
N GLN A 555 -9.79 -12.66 8.44
CA GLN A 555 -9.51 -13.95 7.82
C GLN A 555 -9.93 -15.12 8.72
N PHE A 556 -9.86 -14.92 10.02
CA PHE A 556 -10.31 -15.89 11.01
C PHE A 556 -11.82 -16.17 10.89
N LEU A 557 -12.66 -15.16 10.68
CA LEU A 557 -14.09 -15.35 10.42
C LEU A 557 -14.32 -16.21 9.17
N ASN A 558 -13.59 -15.95 8.10
CA ASN A 558 -13.67 -16.70 6.86
C ASN A 558 -13.34 -18.19 7.07
N ILE A 559 -12.20 -18.49 7.71
CA ILE A 559 -11.81 -19.89 7.90
C ILE A 559 -12.72 -20.64 8.89
N LEU A 560 -13.26 -19.98 9.90
CA LEU A 560 -14.28 -20.57 10.77
C LEU A 560 -15.54 -20.94 10.00
N HIS A 561 -15.97 -20.10 9.06
CA HIS A 561 -17.08 -20.39 8.18
C HIS A 561 -16.79 -21.59 7.26
N VAL A 562 -15.58 -21.71 6.73
CA VAL A 562 -15.15 -22.88 5.93
C VAL A 562 -15.24 -24.15 6.77
N MET A 563 -14.77 -24.11 8.02
CA MET A 563 -14.90 -25.24 8.95
C MET A 563 -16.36 -25.61 9.23
N TYR A 564 -17.22 -24.60 9.38
CA TYR A 564 -18.67 -24.77 9.52
C TYR A 564 -19.27 -25.49 8.30
N LEU A 565 -18.97 -25.03 7.09
CA LEU A 565 -19.47 -25.66 5.86
C LEU A 565 -18.98 -27.11 5.72
N TYR A 566 -17.74 -27.38 6.07
CA TYR A 566 -17.19 -28.73 6.06
C TYR A 566 -17.95 -29.65 7.02
N ASN A 567 -18.24 -29.20 8.23
CA ASN A 567 -19.06 -29.94 9.18
C ASN A 567 -20.45 -30.23 8.61
N GLN A 568 -21.09 -29.24 7.99
CA GLN A 568 -22.42 -29.41 7.38
C GLN A 568 -22.41 -30.46 6.27
N ILE A 569 -21.40 -30.43 5.39
CA ILE A 569 -21.28 -31.40 4.29
C ILE A 569 -21.02 -32.82 4.84
N LYS A 570 -20.22 -32.99 5.88
CA LYS A 570 -19.96 -34.27 6.52
C LYS A 570 -21.18 -34.84 7.23
N ASP A 571 -21.96 -34.00 7.89
CA ASP A 571 -23.18 -34.42 8.58
C ASP A 571 -24.36 -34.70 7.62
N HIS A 572 -24.40 -33.99 6.51
CA HIS A 572 -25.46 -34.03 5.52
C HIS A 572 -24.91 -34.21 4.10
N PRO A 573 -24.34 -35.39 3.78
CA PRO A 573 -23.71 -35.64 2.46
C PRO A 573 -24.68 -35.52 1.30
N GLU A 574 -25.99 -35.65 1.53
CA GLU A 574 -27.09 -35.51 0.56
C GLU A 574 -27.43 -34.01 0.26
N MET A 575 -26.90 -33.08 1.05
CA MET A 575 -27.21 -31.67 0.89
C MET A 575 -26.72 -31.17 -0.46
N SER A 576 -27.58 -30.42 -1.14
CA SER A 576 -27.18 -29.68 -2.35
C SER A 576 -26.21 -28.58 -1.99
N PHE A 577 -24.99 -28.67 -2.49
CA PHE A 577 -23.93 -27.72 -2.27
C PHE A 577 -23.24 -27.40 -3.60
N TYR A 578 -23.13 -26.13 -3.95
CA TYR A 578 -22.42 -25.72 -5.14
C TYR A 578 -20.90 -25.71 -4.85
N PRO A 579 -20.06 -26.34 -5.69
CA PRO A 579 -18.62 -26.39 -5.45
C PRO A 579 -18.01 -25.01 -5.24
N ARG A 580 -17.19 -24.87 -4.22
CA ARG A 580 -16.58 -23.59 -3.85
C ARG A 580 -15.09 -23.76 -3.54
N THR A 581 -14.31 -22.85 -4.09
CA THR A 581 -12.88 -22.74 -3.82
C THR A 581 -12.61 -21.47 -3.04
N PHE A 582 -12.11 -21.63 -1.80
CA PHE A 582 -11.72 -20.52 -0.95
C PHE A 582 -10.23 -20.23 -1.14
N ILE A 583 -9.92 -19.05 -1.65
CA ILE A 583 -8.56 -18.63 -1.97
C ILE A 583 -8.13 -17.53 -1.00
N PHE A 584 -7.05 -17.79 -0.27
CA PHE A 584 -6.43 -16.86 0.65
C PHE A 584 -5.04 -16.44 0.13
N GLY A 585 -4.66 -15.22 0.42
CA GLY A 585 -3.31 -14.73 0.27
C GLY A 585 -3.08 -13.62 1.28
N ALA A 586 -2.04 -13.76 2.10
CA ALA A 586 -1.82 -12.82 3.19
C ALA A 586 -0.40 -12.91 3.72
N LYS A 587 0.23 -11.77 3.98
CA LYS A 587 1.46 -11.68 4.77
C LYS A 587 1.11 -11.15 6.15
N ALA A 588 1.59 -11.81 7.20
CA ALA A 588 1.51 -11.33 8.57
C ALA A 588 2.81 -10.62 8.95
N ALA A 589 2.73 -9.57 9.77
CA ALA A 589 3.93 -8.97 10.34
C ALA A 589 4.73 -10.02 11.13
N ALA A 590 6.05 -10.00 11.02
CA ALA A 590 6.93 -11.04 11.58
C ALA A 590 6.73 -11.27 13.08
N GLY A 591 6.48 -10.21 13.84
CA GLY A 591 6.23 -10.27 15.29
C GLY A 591 4.76 -10.47 15.68
N TYR A 592 3.84 -10.57 14.72
CA TYR A 592 2.41 -10.71 14.99
C TYR A 592 1.98 -12.18 15.11
N ARG A 593 2.20 -12.72 16.29
CA ARG A 593 2.03 -14.15 16.58
C ARG A 593 0.63 -14.67 16.22
N ARG A 594 -0.44 -13.99 16.63
CA ARG A 594 -1.83 -14.44 16.39
C ARG A 594 -2.18 -14.42 14.91
N ALA A 595 -1.70 -13.42 14.16
CA ALA A 595 -1.85 -13.39 12.72
C ALA A 595 -1.14 -14.56 12.04
N LYS A 596 0.08 -14.89 12.47
CA LYS A 596 0.83 -16.06 11.98
C LYS A 596 0.14 -17.38 12.32
N GLN A 597 -0.47 -17.48 13.49
CA GLN A 597 -1.30 -18.64 13.84
C GLN A 597 -2.55 -18.78 12.94
N THR A 598 -3.16 -17.67 12.56
CA THR A 598 -4.30 -17.71 11.63
C THR A 598 -3.88 -18.27 10.27
N ILE A 599 -2.69 -17.92 9.77
CA ILE A 599 -2.13 -18.53 8.55
C ILE A 599 -1.96 -20.04 8.73
N LYS A 600 -1.41 -20.46 9.84
CA LYS A 600 -1.26 -21.91 10.16
C LYS A 600 -2.61 -22.62 10.20
N LEU A 601 -3.63 -22.02 10.80
CA LEU A 601 -4.98 -22.58 10.83
C LEU A 601 -5.56 -22.75 9.42
N ILE A 602 -5.44 -21.73 8.56
CA ILE A 602 -5.91 -21.81 7.17
C ILE A 602 -5.26 -23.00 6.45
N ASN A 603 -3.95 -23.15 6.56
CA ASN A 603 -3.22 -24.25 5.93
C ASN A 603 -3.59 -25.62 6.54
N SER A 604 -3.81 -25.69 7.84
CA SER A 604 -4.22 -26.93 8.52
C SER A 604 -5.63 -27.37 8.09
N VAL A 605 -6.55 -26.41 7.97
CA VAL A 605 -7.91 -26.69 7.46
C VAL A 605 -7.85 -27.12 5.99
N ALA A 606 -7.01 -26.47 5.18
CA ALA A 606 -6.78 -26.85 3.79
C ALA A 606 -6.29 -28.30 3.67
N ASP A 607 -5.33 -28.71 4.48
CA ASP A 607 -4.80 -30.07 4.47
C ASP A 607 -5.88 -31.12 4.78
N VAL A 608 -6.72 -30.86 5.75
CA VAL A 608 -7.82 -31.78 6.10
C VAL A 608 -8.86 -31.85 5.00
N ILE A 609 -9.35 -30.70 4.53
CA ILE A 609 -10.47 -30.62 3.58
C ILE A 609 -10.04 -31.09 2.19
N ASN A 610 -8.91 -30.63 1.68
CA ASN A 610 -8.47 -30.95 0.32
C ASN A 610 -8.14 -32.44 0.13
N ASN A 611 -7.80 -33.14 1.21
CA ASN A 611 -7.48 -34.57 1.19
C ASN A 611 -8.65 -35.49 1.59
N ASP A 612 -9.83 -34.94 1.91
CA ASP A 612 -11.02 -35.72 2.22
C ASP A 612 -11.82 -36.05 0.96
N ALA A 613 -11.59 -37.25 0.43
CA ALA A 613 -12.30 -37.73 -0.75
C ALA A 613 -13.81 -37.88 -0.53
N SER A 614 -14.28 -37.98 0.71
CA SER A 614 -15.71 -38.21 1.00
C SER A 614 -16.61 -37.01 0.65
N ILE A 615 -16.04 -35.80 0.53
CA ILE A 615 -16.78 -34.60 0.15
C ILE A 615 -16.79 -34.35 -1.37
N ASN A 616 -16.15 -35.20 -2.16
CA ASN A 616 -16.14 -35.14 -3.64
C ASN A 616 -15.66 -33.77 -4.17
N GLY A 617 -14.70 -33.13 -3.52
CA GLY A 617 -14.17 -31.85 -3.98
C GLY A 617 -15.15 -30.68 -3.86
N LYS A 618 -16.24 -30.81 -3.10
CA LYS A 618 -17.21 -29.72 -2.91
C LYS A 618 -16.60 -28.43 -2.35
N ILE A 619 -15.56 -28.58 -1.51
CA ILE A 619 -14.77 -27.47 -1.00
C ILE A 619 -13.29 -27.72 -1.31
N LYS A 620 -12.61 -26.68 -1.78
CA LYS A 620 -11.16 -26.58 -1.82
C LYS A 620 -10.73 -25.33 -1.08
N VAL A 621 -9.61 -25.41 -0.38
CA VAL A 621 -9.01 -24.28 0.33
C VAL A 621 -7.57 -24.13 -0.14
N VAL A 622 -7.18 -22.93 -0.53
CA VAL A 622 -5.84 -22.63 -1.04
C VAL A 622 -5.30 -21.39 -0.35
N PHE A 623 -4.07 -21.48 0.13
CA PHE A 623 -3.30 -20.33 0.57
C PHE A 623 -2.20 -20.05 -0.45
N ILE A 624 -2.32 -18.92 -1.17
CA ILE A 624 -1.32 -18.50 -2.15
C ILE A 624 -0.14 -17.88 -1.41
N GLU A 625 1.02 -18.53 -1.54
CA GLU A 625 2.28 -18.09 -0.95
C GLU A 625 2.76 -16.78 -1.58
N ASP A 626 3.33 -15.90 -0.76
CA ASP A 626 3.99 -14.68 -1.20
C ASP A 626 3.10 -13.76 -2.05
N TYR A 627 1.90 -13.44 -1.52
CA TYR A 627 0.98 -12.50 -2.15
C TYR A 627 1.67 -11.15 -2.40
N ARG A 628 1.68 -10.72 -3.66
CA ARG A 628 2.35 -9.51 -4.14
C ARG A 628 1.66 -8.99 -5.40
N VAL A 629 2.08 -7.82 -5.89
CA VAL A 629 1.41 -7.17 -7.05
C VAL A 629 1.33 -8.09 -8.27
N SER A 630 2.42 -8.78 -8.62
CA SER A 630 2.47 -9.60 -9.84
C SER A 630 1.52 -10.80 -9.84
N ASN A 631 1.32 -11.48 -8.69
CA ASN A 631 0.31 -12.54 -8.63
C ASN A 631 -1.10 -12.01 -8.29
N ALA A 632 -1.19 -10.84 -7.67
CA ALA A 632 -2.46 -10.19 -7.37
C ALA A 632 -3.29 -9.89 -8.62
N GLU A 633 -2.65 -9.42 -9.69
CA GLU A 633 -3.33 -9.13 -10.97
C GLU A 633 -4.06 -10.37 -11.51
N LEU A 634 -3.41 -11.53 -11.49
CA LEU A 634 -4.00 -12.80 -11.89
C LEU A 634 -5.18 -13.21 -11.00
N ILE A 635 -5.06 -12.98 -9.70
CA ILE A 635 -6.09 -13.31 -8.71
C ILE A 635 -7.32 -12.41 -8.89
N PHE A 636 -7.14 -11.10 -9.03
CA PHE A 636 -8.26 -10.17 -9.23
C PHE A 636 -9.05 -10.47 -10.50
N ALA A 637 -8.38 -10.79 -11.59
CA ALA A 637 -9.02 -11.14 -12.85
C ALA A 637 -9.87 -12.42 -12.77
N ALA A 638 -9.50 -13.35 -11.90
CA ALA A 638 -10.13 -14.66 -11.77
C ALA A 638 -11.21 -14.76 -10.67
N ALA A 639 -11.30 -13.78 -9.77
CA ALA A 639 -12.20 -13.88 -8.64
C ALA A 639 -13.68 -13.79 -9.04
N ASP A 640 -14.52 -14.63 -8.44
CA ASP A 640 -15.98 -14.52 -8.50
C ASP A 640 -16.51 -13.68 -7.35
N VAL A 641 -15.98 -13.83 -6.15
CA VAL A 641 -16.44 -13.15 -4.94
C VAL A 641 -15.28 -12.40 -4.28
N SER A 642 -15.51 -11.13 -4.00
CA SER A 642 -14.60 -10.24 -3.30
C SER A 642 -14.92 -10.21 -1.81
N GLU A 643 -14.09 -10.84 -1.00
CA GLU A 643 -14.22 -10.89 0.46
C GLU A 643 -13.68 -9.59 1.10
N GLN A 644 -14.59 -8.75 1.59
CA GLN A 644 -14.29 -7.46 2.22
C GLN A 644 -14.97 -7.37 3.59
N ILE A 645 -14.54 -8.27 4.48
CA ILE A 645 -15.26 -8.65 5.71
C ILE A 645 -14.67 -8.08 7.00
N SER A 646 -13.98 -6.95 6.92
CA SER A 646 -13.46 -6.26 8.11
C SER A 646 -14.55 -5.98 9.14
N THR A 647 -14.19 -5.92 10.42
CA THR A 647 -15.09 -5.38 11.43
C THR A 647 -15.46 -3.95 11.05
N ALA A 648 -16.73 -3.63 10.97
CA ALA A 648 -17.17 -2.29 10.58
C ALA A 648 -16.54 -1.21 11.48
N SER A 649 -16.16 -0.10 10.90
CA SER A 649 -15.38 1.00 11.50
C SER A 649 -13.86 0.78 11.58
N LYS A 650 -13.29 -0.33 11.11
CA LYS A 650 -11.85 -0.62 11.27
C LYS A 650 -11.02 -0.45 10.00
N GLU A 651 -11.57 -0.76 8.84
CA GLU A 651 -10.88 -0.52 7.56
C GLU A 651 -11.13 0.91 7.09
N ALA A 652 -10.11 1.73 7.02
CA ALA A 652 -10.25 3.14 6.62
C ALA A 652 -10.86 3.28 5.21
N SER A 653 -10.37 2.54 4.26
CA SER A 653 -10.89 2.51 2.89
C SER A 653 -10.92 1.09 2.33
N GLY A 654 -9.76 0.46 2.25
CA GLY A 654 -9.50 -0.64 1.34
C GLY A 654 -9.31 -0.15 -0.09
N THR A 655 -8.53 -0.89 -0.86
CA THR A 655 -8.36 -0.69 -2.31
C THR A 655 -8.50 -1.99 -3.07
N GLY A 656 -8.30 -3.12 -2.41
CA GLY A 656 -8.58 -4.44 -2.98
C GLY A 656 -10.02 -4.58 -3.44
N ASN A 657 -10.96 -4.07 -2.67
CA ASN A 657 -12.39 -4.00 -3.02
C ASN A 657 -12.64 -3.33 -4.38
N MET A 658 -11.92 -2.26 -4.69
CA MET A 658 -12.03 -1.54 -5.97
C MET A 658 -11.44 -2.35 -7.13
N LYS A 659 -10.34 -3.07 -6.91
CA LYS A 659 -9.69 -3.94 -7.91
C LYS A 659 -10.59 -5.11 -8.30
N PHE A 660 -11.24 -5.73 -7.33
CA PHE A 660 -12.22 -6.78 -7.56
C PHE A 660 -13.44 -6.24 -8.33
N MET A 661 -13.97 -5.10 -7.93
CA MET A 661 -15.09 -4.45 -8.62
C MET A 661 -14.76 -4.17 -10.09
N LEU A 662 -13.59 -3.61 -10.36
CA LEU A 662 -13.10 -3.33 -11.70
C LEU A 662 -13.06 -4.60 -12.58
N ASN A 663 -12.72 -5.73 -11.98
CA ASN A 663 -12.63 -7.04 -12.65
C ASN A 663 -13.92 -7.88 -12.58
N GLY A 664 -15.03 -7.29 -12.16
CA GLY A 664 -16.34 -7.92 -12.23
C GLY A 664 -16.67 -8.91 -11.10
N ALA A 665 -16.06 -8.76 -9.92
CA ALA A 665 -16.38 -9.58 -8.76
C ALA A 665 -17.28 -8.81 -7.78
N PRO A 666 -18.53 -9.28 -7.52
CA PRO A 666 -19.37 -8.70 -6.48
C PRO A 666 -18.74 -8.76 -5.10
N THR A 667 -18.99 -7.74 -4.30
CA THR A 667 -18.50 -7.63 -2.94
C THR A 667 -19.38 -8.43 -1.98
N LEU A 668 -18.75 -9.30 -1.19
CA LEU A 668 -19.27 -9.85 0.06
C LEU A 668 -18.55 -9.15 1.21
N GLY A 669 -19.25 -8.33 1.96
CA GLY A 669 -18.58 -7.51 2.94
C GLY A 669 -19.49 -6.84 3.95
N THR A 670 -18.84 -6.07 4.82
CA THR A 670 -19.48 -5.21 5.80
C THR A 670 -19.60 -3.77 5.27
N MET A 671 -20.47 -2.98 5.86
CA MET A 671 -20.57 -1.54 5.55
C MET A 671 -19.44 -0.78 6.25
N ASP A 672 -18.24 -0.93 5.68
CA ASP A 672 -16.99 -0.37 6.20
C ASP A 672 -16.16 0.23 5.08
N GLY A 673 -15.40 1.26 5.40
CA GLY A 673 -14.50 1.92 4.46
C GLY A 673 -15.15 2.28 3.13
N ALA A 674 -14.46 2.00 2.04
CA ALA A 674 -14.95 2.25 0.68
C ALA A 674 -16.05 1.27 0.23
N ASN A 675 -16.31 0.18 0.98
CA ASN A 675 -17.43 -0.72 0.66
C ASN A 675 -18.77 0.04 0.62
N VAL A 676 -18.94 1.02 1.50
CA VAL A 676 -20.16 1.87 1.54
C VAL A 676 -20.37 2.56 0.20
N GLU A 677 -19.31 3.14 -0.35
CA GLU A 677 -19.37 3.85 -1.63
C GLU A 677 -19.50 2.88 -2.81
N ILE A 678 -18.88 1.71 -2.75
CA ILE A 678 -19.03 0.65 -3.77
C ILE A 678 -20.50 0.20 -3.86
N VAL A 679 -21.14 -0.08 -2.72
CA VAL A 679 -22.54 -0.48 -2.67
C VAL A 679 -23.45 0.63 -3.23
N LYS A 680 -23.14 1.88 -2.91
CA LYS A 680 -23.89 3.02 -3.45
C LYS A 680 -23.80 3.13 -4.98
N GLU A 681 -22.61 2.88 -5.55
CA GLU A 681 -22.39 2.98 -6.99
C GLU A 681 -22.99 1.80 -7.77
N VAL A 682 -22.91 0.59 -7.22
CA VAL A 682 -23.36 -0.63 -7.93
C VAL A 682 -24.81 -1.02 -7.64
N GLY A 683 -25.37 -0.50 -6.54
CA GLY A 683 -26.68 -0.89 -6.03
C GLY A 683 -26.61 -2.01 -4.99
N ALA A 684 -27.39 -1.89 -3.93
CA ALA A 684 -27.40 -2.84 -2.82
C ALA A 684 -27.80 -4.27 -3.24
N GLU A 685 -28.61 -4.40 -4.28
CA GLU A 685 -29.01 -5.68 -4.88
C GLU A 685 -27.84 -6.42 -5.57
N ASN A 686 -26.74 -5.73 -5.85
CA ASN A 686 -25.56 -6.26 -6.53
C ASN A 686 -24.38 -6.47 -5.58
N ALA A 687 -24.63 -6.48 -4.28
CA ALA A 687 -23.65 -6.74 -3.24
C ALA A 687 -24.25 -7.63 -2.15
N PHE A 688 -23.38 -8.30 -1.38
CA PHE A 688 -23.79 -9.19 -0.29
C PHE A 688 -23.28 -8.61 1.03
N ILE A 689 -24.13 -7.85 1.70
CA ILE A 689 -23.80 -7.12 2.93
C ILE A 689 -24.29 -7.87 4.16
N PHE A 690 -23.44 -7.88 5.18
CA PHE A 690 -23.72 -8.55 6.45
C PHE A 690 -23.09 -7.79 7.63
N GLY A 691 -23.45 -8.21 8.83
CA GLY A 691 -22.77 -7.84 10.08
C GLY A 691 -23.23 -6.52 10.68
N LEU A 692 -22.59 -6.19 11.79
CA LEU A 692 -22.83 -4.96 12.51
C LEU A 692 -22.47 -3.74 11.65
N SER A 693 -23.22 -2.66 11.83
CA SER A 693 -22.83 -1.33 11.33
C SER A 693 -21.68 -0.75 12.14
N SER A 694 -21.00 0.27 11.57
CA SER A 694 -19.95 1.00 12.31
C SER A 694 -20.46 1.63 13.59
N ASP A 695 -21.68 2.18 13.60
CA ASP A 695 -22.29 2.78 14.79
C ASP A 695 -22.55 1.74 15.88
N GLU A 696 -23.03 0.56 15.51
CA GLU A 696 -23.23 -0.55 16.45
C GLU A 696 -21.91 -1.03 17.06
N VAL A 697 -20.86 -1.18 16.25
CA VAL A 697 -19.52 -1.55 16.74
C VAL A 697 -18.99 -0.49 17.71
N ILE A 698 -19.02 0.77 17.34
CA ILE A 698 -18.56 1.88 18.18
C ILE A 698 -19.36 1.94 19.49
N ASN A 699 -20.67 1.71 19.43
CA ASN A 699 -21.51 1.66 20.62
C ASN A 699 -21.11 0.53 21.56
N TYR A 700 -20.89 -0.68 21.06
CA TYR A 700 -20.41 -1.79 21.88
C TYR A 700 -19.01 -1.52 22.46
N GLU A 701 -18.13 -0.89 21.70
CA GLU A 701 -16.80 -0.53 22.17
C GLU A 701 -16.84 0.52 23.30
N ASN A 702 -17.69 1.51 23.18
CA ASN A 702 -17.80 2.61 24.15
C ASN A 702 -18.63 2.22 25.40
N ASN A 703 -19.69 1.44 25.21
CA ASN A 703 -20.71 1.22 26.25
C ASN A 703 -20.78 -0.26 26.71
N GLY A 704 -20.05 -1.18 26.07
CA GLY A 704 -20.15 -2.60 26.38
C GLY A 704 -21.49 -3.22 25.96
N GLY A 705 -21.88 -4.32 26.59
CA GLY A 705 -23.14 -5.02 26.30
C GLY A 705 -23.02 -6.21 25.37
N TYR A 706 -21.82 -6.52 24.86
CA TYR A 706 -21.54 -7.70 24.07
C TYR A 706 -20.78 -8.75 24.89
N ASN A 707 -21.33 -9.96 24.95
CA ASN A 707 -20.68 -11.10 25.59
C ASN A 707 -20.67 -12.30 24.62
N PRO A 708 -19.52 -12.67 24.02
CA PRO A 708 -19.42 -13.75 23.03
C PRO A 708 -19.79 -15.12 23.60
N ILE A 709 -19.65 -15.33 24.89
CA ILE A 709 -20.03 -16.59 25.56
C ILE A 709 -21.51 -16.92 25.38
N ASP A 710 -22.39 -15.92 25.37
CA ASP A 710 -23.81 -16.13 25.17
C ASP A 710 -24.08 -16.70 23.77
N ILE A 711 -23.38 -16.22 22.75
CA ILE A 711 -23.49 -16.79 21.39
C ILE A 711 -22.91 -18.19 21.34
N TYR A 712 -21.76 -18.41 21.93
CA TYR A 712 -21.10 -19.71 21.98
C TYR A 712 -22.00 -20.80 22.58
N PHE A 713 -22.71 -20.53 23.67
CA PHE A 713 -23.59 -21.53 24.27
C PHE A 713 -24.96 -21.66 23.59
N ASN A 714 -25.42 -20.66 22.85
CA ASN A 714 -26.73 -20.68 22.20
C ASN A 714 -26.70 -21.06 20.71
N ASP A 715 -25.52 -21.17 20.11
CA ASP A 715 -25.35 -21.62 18.72
C ASP A 715 -24.51 -22.90 18.68
N TRP A 716 -25.20 -24.03 18.57
CA TRP A 716 -24.56 -25.35 18.61
C TRP A 716 -23.53 -25.56 17.51
N ASP A 717 -23.82 -25.17 16.28
CA ASP A 717 -22.93 -25.35 15.15
C ASP A 717 -21.68 -24.50 15.28
N LEU A 718 -21.84 -23.26 15.73
CA LEU A 718 -20.74 -22.33 15.98
C LEU A 718 -19.88 -22.79 17.17
N LYS A 719 -20.53 -23.27 18.23
CA LYS A 719 -19.82 -23.87 19.37
C LYS A 719 -18.91 -25.01 18.92
N ARG A 720 -19.42 -25.92 18.10
CA ARG A 720 -18.67 -27.03 17.54
C ARG A 720 -17.42 -26.55 16.77
N VAL A 721 -17.57 -25.55 15.91
CA VAL A 721 -16.47 -24.98 15.14
C VAL A 721 -15.41 -24.37 16.07
N VAL A 722 -15.83 -23.60 17.06
CA VAL A 722 -14.92 -23.00 18.05
C VAL A 722 -14.19 -24.07 18.85
N ASP A 723 -14.89 -25.12 19.30
CA ASP A 723 -14.31 -26.23 20.04
C ASP A 723 -13.30 -27.03 19.19
N GLN A 724 -13.47 -27.09 17.88
CA GLN A 724 -12.54 -27.76 16.96
C GLN A 724 -11.16 -27.09 16.91
N LEU A 725 -11.02 -25.86 17.40
CA LEU A 725 -9.72 -25.21 17.57
C LEU A 725 -8.87 -25.87 18.64
N VAL A 726 -9.50 -26.54 19.62
CA VAL A 726 -8.82 -27.09 20.81
C VAL A 726 -9.11 -28.57 21.07
N ASP A 727 -9.74 -29.27 20.12
CA ASP A 727 -10.02 -30.71 20.23
C ASP A 727 -9.01 -31.60 19.46
N GLY A 728 -8.10 -30.97 18.70
CA GLY A 728 -7.10 -31.65 17.89
C GLY A 728 -7.53 -31.97 16.44
N THR A 729 -8.75 -31.66 16.04
CA THR A 729 -9.29 -31.94 14.69
C THR A 729 -8.40 -31.42 13.58
N TYR A 730 -7.92 -30.17 13.69
CA TYR A 730 -7.08 -29.51 12.69
C TYR A 730 -5.61 -29.40 13.08
N ALA A 731 -5.18 -30.13 14.08
CA ALA A 731 -3.83 -30.01 14.65
C ALA A 731 -3.18 -31.38 14.93
N ASN A 732 -3.56 -32.43 14.19
CA ASN A 732 -3.05 -33.79 14.38
C ASN A 732 -3.10 -34.26 15.85
N GLY A 733 -4.17 -33.92 16.57
CA GLY A 733 -4.37 -34.27 17.98
C GLY A 733 -3.77 -33.29 18.99
N ASP A 734 -3.02 -32.31 18.58
CA ASP A 734 -2.50 -31.24 19.47
C ASP A 734 -3.64 -30.29 19.87
N ARG A 735 -3.99 -30.31 21.15
CA ARG A 735 -5.07 -29.47 21.70
C ARG A 735 -4.63 -28.05 22.07
N GLU A 736 -3.34 -27.79 22.05
CA GLU A 736 -2.79 -26.49 22.45
C GLU A 736 -2.41 -25.57 21.28
N LEU A 737 -2.27 -26.13 20.09
CA LEU A 737 -1.78 -25.39 18.93
C LEU A 737 -2.58 -24.10 18.67
N TYR A 738 -3.91 -24.16 18.70
CA TYR A 738 -4.79 -23.01 18.44
C TYR A 738 -5.49 -22.49 19.70
N ARG A 739 -4.94 -22.80 20.88
CA ARG A 739 -5.49 -22.35 22.16
C ARG A 739 -5.60 -20.83 22.25
N ASP A 740 -4.63 -20.09 21.75
CA ASP A 740 -4.64 -18.64 21.77
C ASP A 740 -5.79 -18.07 20.90
N LEU A 741 -6.03 -18.65 19.72
CA LEU A 741 -7.17 -18.26 18.87
C LEU A 741 -8.52 -18.55 19.56
N TYR A 742 -8.66 -19.72 20.16
CA TYR A 742 -9.83 -20.10 20.97
C TYR A 742 -10.06 -19.09 22.12
N ASN A 743 -9.00 -18.81 22.88
CA ASN A 743 -9.08 -17.89 24.00
C ASN A 743 -9.43 -16.46 23.57
N SER A 744 -8.95 -16.01 22.41
CA SER A 744 -9.26 -14.67 21.88
C SER A 744 -10.76 -14.46 21.66
N LEU A 745 -11.52 -15.52 21.43
CA LEU A 745 -12.96 -15.45 21.20
C LEU A 745 -13.77 -15.46 22.51
N LEU A 746 -13.30 -16.13 23.54
CA LEU A 746 -14.11 -16.43 24.73
C LEU A 746 -13.63 -15.78 26.01
N ASN A 747 -12.33 -15.49 26.13
CA ASN A 747 -11.74 -15.02 27.36
C ASN A 747 -11.41 -13.52 27.31
N THR A 748 -11.70 -12.83 28.41
CA THR A 748 -11.28 -11.46 28.61
C THR A 748 -9.89 -11.42 29.25
N TYR A 749 -8.96 -10.73 28.61
CA TYR A 749 -7.64 -10.44 29.17
C TYR A 749 -7.59 -9.04 29.76
N SER A 750 -6.65 -8.74 30.63
CA SER A 750 -6.58 -7.56 31.49
C SER A 750 -6.82 -6.19 30.83
N SER A 751 -6.64 -6.08 29.52
CA SER A 751 -6.83 -4.83 28.76
C SER A 751 -7.70 -4.96 27.51
N SER A 752 -8.20 -6.17 27.20
CA SER A 752 -8.99 -6.41 26.00
C SER A 752 -10.26 -7.22 26.29
N ARG A 753 -11.31 -6.89 25.55
CA ARG A 753 -12.56 -7.66 25.57
C ARG A 753 -12.36 -8.99 24.85
N ALA A 754 -13.09 -10.03 25.27
CA ALA A 754 -13.21 -11.22 24.47
C ALA A 754 -13.85 -10.90 23.12
N ASP A 755 -13.41 -11.58 22.08
CA ASP A 755 -13.88 -11.37 20.71
C ASP A 755 -13.88 -9.87 20.31
N THR A 756 -12.71 -9.27 20.41
CA THR A 756 -12.47 -7.84 20.16
C THR A 756 -13.03 -7.36 18.81
N TYR A 757 -13.02 -8.23 17.81
CA TYR A 757 -13.44 -7.91 16.45
C TYR A 757 -14.80 -8.48 16.05
N PHE A 758 -15.62 -8.91 17.01
CA PHE A 758 -17.02 -9.31 16.82
C PHE A 758 -17.21 -10.49 15.83
N ILE A 759 -16.27 -11.43 15.82
CA ILE A 759 -16.31 -12.59 14.94
C ILE A 759 -17.55 -13.46 15.22
N LEU A 760 -17.80 -13.81 16.50
CA LEU A 760 -18.96 -14.62 16.84
C LEU A 760 -20.27 -13.86 16.63
N LYS A 761 -20.27 -12.56 16.87
CA LYS A 761 -21.46 -11.71 16.66
C LYS A 761 -21.90 -11.67 15.20
N ASP A 762 -20.94 -11.57 14.29
CA ASP A 762 -21.20 -11.46 12.85
C ASP A 762 -21.27 -12.82 12.13
N PHE A 763 -20.92 -13.92 12.81
CA PHE A 763 -20.78 -15.23 12.15
C PHE A 763 -22.05 -15.68 11.40
N ARG A 764 -23.22 -15.67 12.05
CA ARG A 764 -24.47 -16.11 11.42
C ARG A 764 -24.87 -15.20 10.27
N SER A 765 -24.74 -13.89 10.44
CA SER A 765 -25.00 -12.93 9.38
C SER A 765 -24.08 -13.17 8.17
N TYR A 766 -22.81 -13.50 8.42
CA TYR A 766 -21.85 -13.87 7.38
C TYR A 766 -22.24 -15.16 6.68
N ALA A 767 -22.58 -16.21 7.44
CA ALA A 767 -23.02 -17.48 6.88
C ALA A 767 -24.28 -17.33 5.99
N GLU A 768 -25.24 -16.51 6.39
CA GLU A 768 -26.43 -16.17 5.59
C GLU A 768 -26.07 -15.40 4.32
N ALA A 769 -25.13 -14.48 4.38
CA ALA A 769 -24.64 -13.75 3.21
C ALA A 769 -23.93 -14.71 2.23
N GLN A 770 -23.13 -15.64 2.73
CA GLN A 770 -22.49 -16.69 1.94
C GLN A 770 -23.52 -17.62 1.24
N LYS A 771 -24.60 -17.92 1.90
CA LYS A 771 -25.69 -18.68 1.31
C LYS A 771 -26.38 -17.93 0.16
N ARG A 772 -26.61 -16.63 0.35
CA ARG A 772 -27.16 -15.78 -0.72
C ARG A 772 -26.22 -15.70 -1.92
N VAL A 773 -24.90 -15.73 -1.72
CA VAL A 773 -23.92 -15.83 -2.81
C VAL A 773 -24.11 -17.10 -3.61
N GLU A 774 -24.23 -18.27 -2.94
CA GLU A 774 -24.46 -19.55 -3.63
C GLU A 774 -25.78 -19.54 -4.42
N GLU A 775 -26.86 -19.05 -3.83
CA GLU A 775 -28.17 -18.94 -4.47
C GLU A 775 -28.11 -18.05 -5.72
N ALA A 776 -27.43 -16.89 -5.62
CA ALA A 776 -27.25 -16.00 -6.76
C ALA A 776 -26.37 -16.61 -7.85
N TYR A 777 -25.30 -17.33 -7.49
CA TYR A 777 -24.40 -17.96 -8.46
C TYR A 777 -25.05 -19.10 -9.23
N ARG A 778 -25.97 -19.83 -8.63
CA ARG A 778 -26.77 -20.89 -9.32
C ARG A 778 -27.60 -20.32 -10.45
N ASP A 779 -28.09 -19.10 -10.34
CA ASP A 779 -28.75 -18.36 -11.40
C ASP A 779 -27.72 -17.56 -12.21
N GLN A 780 -27.16 -18.19 -13.24
CA GLN A 780 -26.09 -17.61 -14.04
C GLN A 780 -26.51 -16.35 -14.83
N ASP A 781 -27.80 -16.21 -15.16
CA ASP A 781 -28.31 -14.97 -15.77
C ASP A 781 -28.24 -13.82 -14.78
N LYS A 782 -28.69 -14.05 -13.56
CA LYS A 782 -28.59 -13.07 -12.47
C LYS A 782 -27.13 -12.75 -12.13
N TRP A 783 -26.29 -13.77 -11.94
CA TRP A 783 -24.89 -13.60 -11.56
C TRP A 783 -24.09 -12.84 -12.61
N SER A 784 -24.23 -13.20 -13.88
CA SER A 784 -23.53 -12.52 -14.98
C SER A 784 -23.92 -11.05 -15.09
N ARG A 785 -25.19 -10.75 -14.84
CA ARG A 785 -25.67 -9.37 -14.78
C ARG A 785 -25.03 -8.60 -13.63
N MET A 786 -25.01 -9.18 -12.43
CA MET A 786 -24.34 -8.59 -11.25
C MET A 786 -22.86 -8.36 -11.50
N ALA A 787 -22.16 -9.33 -12.06
CA ALA A 787 -20.73 -9.29 -12.36
C ALA A 787 -20.39 -8.17 -13.36
N LEU A 788 -21.11 -8.09 -14.47
CA LEU A 788 -20.91 -7.06 -15.48
C LEU A 788 -21.18 -5.66 -14.91
N LEU A 789 -22.21 -5.50 -14.07
CA LEU A 789 -22.53 -4.23 -13.42
C LEU A 789 -21.45 -3.78 -12.45
N GLN A 790 -20.65 -4.67 -11.86
CA GLN A 790 -19.49 -4.27 -11.06
C GLN A 790 -18.50 -3.45 -11.92
N THR A 791 -18.10 -4.02 -13.03
CA THR A 791 -17.18 -3.36 -13.98
C THR A 791 -17.80 -2.08 -14.55
N ALA A 792 -19.08 -2.10 -14.92
CA ALA A 792 -19.78 -0.93 -15.47
C ALA A 792 -19.95 0.22 -14.47
N SER A 793 -19.91 -0.06 -13.17
CA SER A 793 -20.15 0.91 -12.10
C SER A 793 -18.89 1.38 -11.39
N CYS A 794 -17.70 0.97 -11.85
CA CYS A 794 -16.42 1.24 -11.16
C CYS A 794 -15.83 2.65 -11.40
N GLY A 795 -16.44 3.47 -12.22
CA GLY A 795 -15.87 4.73 -12.72
C GLY A 795 -15.38 5.71 -11.64
N LYS A 796 -16.03 5.74 -10.48
CA LYS A 796 -15.62 6.58 -9.35
C LYS A 796 -14.27 6.17 -8.76
N PHE A 797 -13.91 4.88 -8.82
CA PHE A 797 -12.82 4.29 -8.06
C PHE A 797 -11.47 4.31 -8.79
N THR A 798 -11.29 5.26 -9.69
CA THR A 798 -9.99 5.54 -10.31
C THR A 798 -9.15 6.49 -9.45
N SER A 799 -7.85 6.21 -9.35
CA SER A 799 -6.90 7.14 -8.73
C SER A 799 -6.78 8.46 -9.50
N ASP A 800 -7.14 8.48 -10.77
CA ASP A 800 -7.18 9.72 -11.56
C ASP A 800 -8.19 10.73 -10.97
N ARG A 801 -9.39 10.26 -10.59
CA ARG A 801 -10.37 11.11 -9.89
C ARG A 801 -9.84 11.55 -8.52
N THR A 802 -9.26 10.64 -7.75
CA THR A 802 -8.72 10.96 -6.44
C THR A 802 -7.65 12.04 -6.54
N ILE A 803 -6.69 11.89 -7.44
CA ILE A 803 -5.62 12.88 -7.66
C ILE A 803 -6.19 14.21 -8.12
N GLN A 804 -7.16 14.22 -9.04
CA GLN A 804 -7.78 15.46 -9.48
C GLN A 804 -8.45 16.20 -8.31
N GLU A 805 -9.10 15.49 -7.40
CA GLU A 805 -9.68 16.09 -6.18
C GLU A 805 -8.59 16.65 -5.23
N TYR A 806 -7.47 15.94 -5.05
CA TYR A 806 -6.32 16.49 -4.30
C TYR A 806 -5.79 17.78 -4.95
N VAL A 807 -5.65 17.79 -6.26
CA VAL A 807 -5.18 18.97 -7.00
C VAL A 807 -6.15 20.15 -6.84
N ASP A 808 -7.43 19.90 -7.02
CA ASP A 808 -8.45 20.96 -7.00
C ASP A 808 -8.66 21.55 -5.59
N ASP A 809 -8.63 20.71 -4.57
CA ASP A 809 -9.00 21.09 -3.20
C ASP A 809 -7.80 21.42 -2.30
N ILE A 810 -6.66 20.75 -2.50
CA ILE A 810 -5.53 20.78 -1.57
C ILE A 810 -4.26 21.37 -2.24
N TRP A 811 -3.76 20.70 -3.28
CA TRP A 811 -2.42 21.01 -3.82
C TRP A 811 -2.39 22.20 -4.77
N LYS A 812 -3.46 22.47 -5.49
CA LYS A 812 -3.55 23.57 -6.46
C LYS A 812 -2.42 23.52 -7.52
N LEU A 813 -2.23 22.36 -8.13
CA LEU A 813 -1.22 22.15 -9.16
C LEU A 813 -1.73 22.60 -10.53
N ASP A 814 -0.79 23.02 -11.39
CA ASP A 814 -1.05 23.36 -12.78
C ASP A 814 -0.69 22.18 -13.70
N LYS A 815 -1.50 21.94 -14.73
CA LYS A 815 -1.18 20.95 -15.76
C LYS A 815 -0.03 21.41 -16.65
N VAL A 816 0.84 20.46 -16.99
CA VAL A 816 1.93 20.66 -17.95
C VAL A 816 1.73 19.74 -19.14
N THR A 817 2.06 20.25 -20.32
CA THR A 817 2.07 19.46 -21.57
C THR A 817 3.50 19.40 -22.09
N VAL A 818 3.95 18.19 -22.43
CA VAL A 818 5.27 17.96 -23.03
C VAL A 818 5.09 17.55 -24.49
N GLU A 819 5.60 18.38 -25.38
CA GLU A 819 5.64 18.12 -26.82
C GLU A 819 7.02 17.58 -27.20
N MET A 820 7.06 16.53 -28.05
CA MET A 820 8.29 15.93 -28.56
C MET A 820 8.23 15.78 -30.07
#